data_5e094247888e5e543a7d2391d721967e
#
_entry.id   5e094247888e5e543a7d2391d721967e
#
_cell.length_a   1.000
_cell.length_b   1.000
_cell.length_c   1.000
_cell.angle_alpha   90.00
_cell.angle_beta   90.00
_cell.angle_gamma   90.00
#
_symmetry.space_group_name_H-M   'P 1'
#
loop_
_entity.id
_entity.type
_entity.pdbx_description
1 polymer ?
#
loop_
_entity_poly.entity_id
_entity_poly.type
_entity_poly.pdbx_seq_one_letter_code
_entity_poly.pdbx_strand_id
1 'polypeptide(L)'
;MPAQVSTGRGVFDFEGAAFSYDPAMDEASLDYARAFENTLLRAMGGAQFSEGKCTVHFLYDISLPAEAYTLSSDRKSLEISASSLPGFVYAIQTLKQLLPVAIWGGEVPQGTRWTIPALQISDRPRFAYRGLHLDCSRHMFSVQEICSLLDLMEMHKLNRFHWHLTDDQGWRIEIKSHPRLTEVGAWRNGTMVGKDFDSNDGVRYGGYYTQEELRQVVAYAAARGITVIPEIDLPGHTQAVVAAYPELGCNGGPFDVLSKWGVSEDVVCAGNDKVFEVLEDVFTELLDIFPSEYIHIGGDECPKTIWEKCPKCQARIKALGLKDDEHFKAEDYLQSYVMNRVEAFLNDQGRRIIGWDEILEGNISQSATVMSWRGAAGGIKAAQSGRNAIMAPNIFCYFDYYQSRDEEHEPLAIGGYLPVNRVYSYEPYDAQMSEQECRHILGVQANVWTEYIPEFKGVEYMVLPRLDALSEVQWCSPENKDFERFRKSLEHMREIYDVLGVNYATHIFDGSMDEEQKALPPVRHKAVGKKAVLLSSPHPSYQFHAPLELLDGKRGDKTFASGDWIGFEGEPLDLVIELKKSVKSVSIECLSDKGDYIFAPVWLKVSVSDDGEHYTELAREEFAPEGPEDADGIRSFSVTLDERVRANWLKVEAATIDRLPQWHPGAGAKAFLFVDEVMVR
;
A
#
# COMPACT_ATOMS: atom_id res chain seq x y z
N MET A 1 8.86 -10.41 -14.89
CA MET A 1 9.83 -11.14 -15.77
C MET A 1 10.47 -12.27 -14.99
N PRO A 2 10.62 -13.50 -15.55
CA PRO A 2 11.31 -14.59 -14.87
C PRO A 2 12.79 -14.25 -14.56
N ALA A 3 13.30 -14.83 -13.46
CA ALA A 3 14.67 -14.60 -13.03
C ALA A 3 15.71 -15.03 -14.08
N GLN A 4 15.44 -16.14 -14.76
CA GLN A 4 16.25 -16.63 -15.87
C GLN A 4 15.36 -17.19 -16.98
N VAL A 5 15.64 -16.78 -18.22
CA VAL A 5 14.93 -17.29 -19.39
C VAL A 5 15.90 -17.47 -20.55
N SER A 6 15.81 -18.59 -21.25
CA SER A 6 16.49 -18.82 -22.53
C SER A 6 15.52 -19.43 -23.53
N THR A 7 15.67 -19.04 -24.80
CA THR A 7 14.81 -19.55 -25.89
C THR A 7 15.58 -20.53 -26.77
N GLY A 8 14.92 -21.63 -27.10
CA GLY A 8 15.42 -22.66 -28.00
C GLY A 8 14.86 -22.50 -29.43
N ARG A 9 15.14 -23.52 -30.29
CA ARG A 9 14.58 -23.57 -31.64
C ARG A 9 13.38 -24.52 -31.71
N GLY A 10 12.24 -24.04 -32.17
CA GLY A 10 11.01 -24.79 -32.36
C GLY A 10 9.91 -24.39 -31.41
N VAL A 11 8.82 -25.13 -31.46
CA VAL A 11 7.63 -24.94 -30.63
C VAL A 11 7.21 -26.26 -30.04
N PHE A 12 6.65 -26.27 -28.86
CA PHE A 12 5.88 -27.35 -28.28
C PHE A 12 4.41 -27.17 -28.70
N ASP A 13 3.77 -28.22 -29.18
CA ASP A 13 2.41 -28.20 -29.64
C ASP A 13 1.57 -29.06 -28.70
N PHE A 14 0.53 -28.46 -28.11
CA PHE A 14 -0.39 -29.15 -27.20
C PHE A 14 -1.39 -30.04 -27.91
N GLU A 15 -1.56 -29.91 -29.23
CA GLU A 15 -2.46 -30.80 -29.99
C GLU A 15 -1.94 -32.25 -29.98
N GLY A 16 -2.66 -33.13 -29.29
CA GLY A 16 -2.30 -34.53 -29.10
C GLY A 16 -1.19 -34.77 -28.06
N ALA A 17 -0.88 -33.83 -27.20
CA ALA A 17 0.01 -34.03 -26.05
C ALA A 17 -0.66 -34.94 -25.00
N ALA A 18 0.12 -35.80 -24.35
CA ALA A 18 -0.29 -36.55 -23.17
C ALA A 18 0.16 -35.82 -21.90
N PHE A 19 -0.59 -35.92 -20.81
CA PHE A 19 -0.24 -35.40 -19.51
C PHE A 19 0.24 -36.50 -18.58
N SER A 20 1.26 -36.24 -17.81
CA SER A 20 1.78 -37.14 -16.78
C SER A 20 2.09 -36.35 -15.49
N TYR A 21 1.87 -36.98 -14.35
CA TYR A 21 1.99 -36.40 -13.04
C TYR A 21 2.90 -37.26 -12.18
N ASP A 22 3.89 -36.64 -11.55
CA ASP A 22 4.77 -37.32 -10.61
C ASP A 22 3.94 -37.80 -9.38
N PRO A 23 4.03 -39.09 -9.03
CA PRO A 23 3.31 -39.65 -7.87
C PRO A 23 3.74 -39.06 -6.51
N ALA A 24 4.86 -38.31 -6.46
CA ALA A 24 5.31 -37.62 -5.27
C ALA A 24 4.65 -36.24 -5.05
N MET A 25 3.85 -35.74 -6.02
CA MET A 25 3.07 -34.52 -5.84
C MET A 25 2.02 -34.68 -4.75
N ASP A 26 1.85 -33.66 -3.92
CA ASP A 26 0.73 -33.59 -2.97
C ASP A 26 -0.62 -33.42 -3.69
N GLU A 27 -1.71 -33.71 -2.99
CA GLU A 27 -3.06 -33.73 -3.55
C GLU A 27 -3.44 -32.34 -4.11
N ALA A 28 -3.16 -31.27 -3.40
CA ALA A 28 -3.51 -29.91 -3.85
C ALA A 28 -2.76 -29.51 -5.12
N SER A 29 -1.46 -29.82 -5.21
CA SER A 29 -0.64 -29.62 -6.40
C SER A 29 -1.17 -30.42 -7.61
N LEU A 30 -1.55 -31.66 -7.38
CA LEU A 30 -2.11 -32.55 -8.40
C LEU A 30 -3.45 -32.04 -8.90
N ASP A 31 -4.34 -31.64 -8.01
CA ASP A 31 -5.66 -31.10 -8.36
C ASP A 31 -5.55 -29.80 -9.17
N TYR A 32 -4.62 -28.93 -8.79
CA TYR A 32 -4.36 -27.68 -9.52
C TYR A 32 -3.82 -27.96 -10.94
N ALA A 33 -2.87 -28.89 -11.08
CA ALA A 33 -2.33 -29.30 -12.39
C ALA A 33 -3.42 -29.92 -13.28
N ARG A 34 -4.28 -30.76 -12.72
CA ARG A 34 -5.44 -31.34 -13.44
C ARG A 34 -6.48 -30.29 -13.84
N ALA A 35 -6.71 -29.29 -12.99
CA ALA A 35 -7.60 -28.17 -13.33
C ALA A 35 -7.08 -27.39 -14.54
N PHE A 36 -5.76 -27.19 -14.64
CA PHE A 36 -5.15 -26.60 -15.83
C PHE A 36 -5.32 -27.48 -17.08
N GLU A 37 -5.05 -28.80 -17.00
CA GLU A 37 -5.30 -29.73 -18.10
C GLU A 37 -6.75 -29.63 -18.58
N ASN A 38 -7.73 -29.67 -17.68
CA ASN A 38 -9.15 -29.55 -18.01
C ASN A 38 -9.50 -28.19 -18.64
N THR A 39 -8.85 -27.11 -18.22
CA THR A 39 -9.04 -25.79 -18.80
C THR A 39 -8.52 -25.72 -20.22
N LEU A 40 -7.33 -26.27 -20.47
CA LEU A 40 -6.74 -26.37 -21.81
C LEU A 40 -7.58 -27.25 -22.75
N LEU A 41 -8.04 -28.42 -22.27
CA LEU A 41 -8.93 -29.30 -23.04
C LEU A 41 -10.21 -28.59 -23.46
N ARG A 42 -10.86 -27.88 -22.56
CA ARG A 42 -12.07 -27.11 -22.88
C ARG A 42 -11.79 -26.02 -23.91
N ALA A 43 -10.69 -25.28 -23.77
CA ALA A 43 -10.29 -24.25 -24.71
C ALA A 43 -9.97 -24.83 -26.11
N MET A 44 -9.44 -26.04 -26.17
CA MET A 44 -9.18 -26.78 -27.43
C MET A 44 -10.42 -27.46 -28.03
N GLY A 45 -11.62 -27.21 -27.50
CA GLY A 45 -12.88 -27.76 -28.04
C GLY A 45 -13.16 -29.21 -27.65
N GLY A 46 -12.58 -29.68 -26.54
CA GLY A 46 -12.80 -31.05 -26.03
C GLY A 46 -12.04 -32.13 -26.79
N ALA A 47 -11.01 -31.75 -27.54
CA ALA A 47 -10.13 -32.71 -28.21
C ALA A 47 -9.54 -33.68 -27.20
N GLN A 48 -9.72 -34.99 -27.40
CA GLN A 48 -9.07 -35.99 -26.54
C GLN A 48 -7.56 -35.97 -26.82
N PHE A 49 -6.75 -35.88 -25.79
CA PHE A 49 -5.33 -36.15 -25.87
C PHE A 49 -5.15 -37.63 -26.25
N SER A 50 -4.71 -37.90 -27.45
CA SER A 50 -4.42 -39.26 -27.92
C SER A 50 -3.06 -39.70 -27.39
N GLU A 51 -2.71 -40.99 -27.47
CA GLU A 51 -1.35 -41.49 -27.17
C GLU A 51 -0.32 -40.65 -27.94
N GLY A 52 0.31 -39.69 -27.20
CA GLY A 52 0.81 -38.46 -27.78
C GLY A 52 2.18 -38.59 -28.42
N LYS A 53 2.35 -37.80 -29.46
CA LYS A 53 3.67 -37.48 -30.02
C LYS A 53 4.50 -36.59 -29.08
N CYS A 54 3.86 -35.94 -28.12
CA CYS A 54 4.41 -34.98 -27.15
C CYS A 54 3.84 -35.27 -25.76
N THR A 55 4.58 -34.87 -24.72
CA THR A 55 4.17 -35.06 -23.31
C THR A 55 4.38 -33.81 -22.48
N VAL A 56 3.39 -33.50 -21.64
CA VAL A 56 3.50 -32.51 -20.56
C VAL A 56 3.74 -33.29 -19.27
N HIS A 57 4.85 -33.01 -18.61
CA HIS A 57 5.26 -33.65 -17.36
C HIS A 57 5.18 -32.66 -16.21
N PHE A 58 4.39 -32.96 -15.19
CA PHE A 58 4.44 -32.29 -13.88
C PHE A 58 5.35 -33.12 -12.98
N LEU A 59 6.44 -32.51 -12.54
CA LEU A 59 7.52 -33.18 -11.80
C LEU A 59 7.68 -32.56 -10.42
N TYR A 60 7.71 -33.41 -9.39
CA TYR A 60 8.04 -32.98 -8.04
C TYR A 60 9.57 -32.91 -7.88
N ASP A 61 10.10 -31.72 -7.55
CA ASP A 61 11.51 -31.51 -7.29
C ASP A 61 11.72 -30.85 -5.92
N ILE A 62 12.00 -31.65 -4.91
CA ILE A 62 12.26 -31.21 -3.53
C ILE A 62 13.47 -30.29 -3.39
N SER A 63 14.35 -30.21 -4.38
CA SER A 63 15.53 -29.34 -4.34
C SER A 63 15.18 -27.88 -4.62
N LEU A 64 14.02 -27.62 -5.20
CA LEU A 64 13.54 -26.26 -5.44
C LEU A 64 12.99 -25.62 -4.17
N PRO A 65 13.22 -24.32 -3.93
CA PRO A 65 12.49 -23.57 -2.91
C PRO A 65 10.97 -23.66 -3.11
N ALA A 66 10.20 -23.54 -2.04
CA ALA A 66 8.74 -23.76 -2.08
C ALA A 66 7.99 -22.92 -3.13
N GLU A 67 8.43 -21.70 -3.40
CA GLU A 67 7.80 -20.80 -4.38
C GLU A 67 8.55 -20.72 -5.72
N ALA A 68 9.58 -21.55 -5.90
CA ALA A 68 10.33 -21.62 -7.14
C ALA A 68 9.74 -22.67 -8.09
N TYR A 69 9.99 -22.46 -9.39
CA TYR A 69 9.63 -23.43 -10.42
C TYR A 69 10.62 -23.40 -11.59
N THR A 70 10.60 -24.49 -12.39
CA THR A 70 11.25 -24.51 -13.69
C THR A 70 10.23 -24.92 -14.78
N LEU A 71 10.39 -24.35 -15.97
CA LEU A 71 9.71 -24.75 -17.19
C LEU A 71 10.77 -25.06 -18.23
N SER A 72 10.70 -26.24 -18.82
CA SER A 72 11.60 -26.64 -19.93
C SER A 72 10.77 -27.24 -21.06
N SER A 73 10.82 -26.65 -22.23
CA SER A 73 10.07 -27.14 -23.39
C SER A 73 10.96 -27.32 -24.62
N ASP A 74 10.71 -28.39 -25.33
CA ASP A 74 11.21 -28.64 -26.67
C ASP A 74 10.08 -29.07 -27.60
N ARG A 75 10.36 -29.70 -28.73
CA ARG A 75 9.33 -30.16 -29.69
C ARG A 75 8.53 -31.38 -29.23
N LYS A 76 8.97 -32.08 -28.17
CA LYS A 76 8.42 -33.36 -27.72
C LYS A 76 7.97 -33.35 -26.27
N SER A 77 8.58 -32.55 -25.45
CA SER A 77 8.29 -32.51 -24.03
C SER A 77 8.14 -31.09 -23.52
N LEU A 78 7.25 -30.90 -22.55
CA LEU A 78 7.15 -29.78 -21.66
C LEU A 78 7.25 -30.31 -20.24
N GLU A 79 8.30 -29.92 -19.53
CA GLU A 79 8.53 -30.29 -18.14
C GLU A 79 8.25 -29.07 -17.24
N ILE A 80 7.42 -29.27 -16.21
CA ILE A 80 7.01 -28.29 -15.22
C ILE A 80 7.42 -28.85 -13.87
N SER A 81 8.44 -28.26 -13.24
CA SER A 81 8.95 -28.77 -11.96
C SER A 81 8.77 -27.74 -10.84
N ALA A 82 8.28 -28.21 -9.68
CA ALA A 82 8.14 -27.46 -8.45
C ALA A 82 8.18 -28.39 -7.24
N SER A 83 8.35 -27.83 -6.03
CA SER A 83 8.35 -28.59 -4.78
C SER A 83 7.08 -28.42 -3.95
N SER A 84 6.11 -27.61 -4.40
CA SER A 84 4.87 -27.32 -3.65
C SER A 84 3.81 -26.69 -4.54
N LEU A 85 2.57 -26.61 -4.03
CA LEU A 85 1.44 -25.98 -4.72
C LEU A 85 1.77 -24.56 -5.24
N PRO A 86 2.31 -23.60 -4.44
CA PRO A 86 2.62 -22.26 -4.96
C PRO A 86 3.56 -22.28 -6.18
N GLY A 87 4.58 -23.13 -6.19
CA GLY A 87 5.50 -23.28 -7.33
C GLY A 87 4.76 -23.74 -8.59
N PHE A 88 3.87 -24.72 -8.49
CA PHE A 88 3.03 -25.18 -9.63
C PHE A 88 2.04 -24.11 -10.07
N VAL A 89 1.42 -23.38 -9.14
CA VAL A 89 0.54 -22.24 -9.45
C VAL A 89 1.30 -21.23 -10.33
N TYR A 90 2.46 -20.77 -9.88
CA TYR A 90 3.23 -19.74 -10.60
C TYR A 90 3.76 -20.23 -11.95
N ALA A 91 4.15 -21.50 -12.03
CA ALA A 91 4.54 -22.12 -13.30
C ALA A 91 3.39 -22.12 -14.30
N ILE A 92 2.20 -22.53 -13.86
CA ILE A 92 0.99 -22.60 -14.70
C ILE A 92 0.54 -21.18 -15.10
N GLN A 93 0.59 -20.18 -14.20
CA GLN A 93 0.29 -18.80 -14.57
C GLN A 93 1.26 -18.27 -15.63
N THR A 94 2.54 -18.59 -15.53
CA THR A 94 3.52 -18.27 -16.58
C THR A 94 3.19 -18.99 -17.89
N LEU A 95 2.82 -20.26 -17.83
CA LEU A 95 2.46 -21.05 -19.00
C LEU A 95 1.20 -20.49 -19.68
N LYS A 96 0.18 -20.11 -18.92
CA LYS A 96 -1.03 -19.47 -19.44
C LYS A 96 -0.74 -18.17 -20.19
N GLN A 97 0.22 -17.37 -19.73
CA GLN A 97 0.66 -16.14 -20.41
C GLN A 97 1.44 -16.42 -21.70
N LEU A 98 2.03 -17.59 -21.85
CA LEU A 98 2.72 -18.01 -23.10
C LEU A 98 1.76 -18.61 -24.12
N LEU A 99 0.57 -19.02 -23.70
CA LEU A 99 -0.48 -19.60 -24.55
C LEU A 99 -1.31 -18.49 -25.21
N PRO A 100 -2.10 -18.83 -26.27
CA PRO A 100 -3.07 -17.91 -26.83
C PRO A 100 -4.02 -17.36 -25.75
N VAL A 101 -4.40 -16.09 -25.87
CA VAL A 101 -5.26 -15.39 -24.89
C VAL A 101 -6.58 -16.14 -24.63
N ALA A 102 -7.08 -16.88 -25.60
CA ALA A 102 -8.26 -17.74 -25.47
C ALA A 102 -8.18 -18.80 -24.35
N ILE A 103 -7.00 -19.04 -23.74
CA ILE A 103 -6.88 -19.90 -22.55
C ILE A 103 -7.55 -19.27 -21.32
N TRP A 104 -7.68 -17.95 -21.28
CA TRP A 104 -8.31 -17.21 -20.20
C TRP A 104 -9.85 -17.17 -20.31
N GLY A 105 -10.40 -17.52 -21.48
CA GLY A 105 -11.84 -17.53 -21.74
C GLY A 105 -12.20 -16.93 -23.10
N GLY A 106 -13.48 -16.63 -23.29
CA GLY A 106 -13.98 -16.05 -24.52
C GLY A 106 -14.10 -17.03 -25.68
N GLU A 107 -14.32 -16.48 -26.88
CA GLU A 107 -14.37 -17.26 -28.10
C GLU A 107 -12.98 -17.65 -28.60
N VAL A 108 -12.79 -18.90 -28.97
CA VAL A 108 -11.53 -19.38 -29.56
C VAL A 108 -11.53 -19.05 -31.05
N PRO A 109 -10.66 -18.16 -31.55
CA PRO A 109 -10.59 -17.86 -32.97
C PRO A 109 -10.31 -19.08 -33.81
N GLN A 110 -10.94 -19.19 -34.98
CA GLN A 110 -10.72 -20.31 -35.90
C GLN A 110 -9.24 -20.37 -36.33
N GLY A 111 -8.62 -21.55 -36.18
CA GLY A 111 -7.22 -21.79 -36.53
C GLY A 111 -6.23 -21.39 -35.43
N THR A 112 -6.71 -21.11 -34.20
CA THR A 112 -5.83 -20.91 -33.03
C THR A 112 -4.89 -22.09 -32.87
N ARG A 113 -3.60 -21.83 -32.76
CA ARG A 113 -2.57 -22.84 -32.52
C ARG A 113 -2.19 -22.86 -31.05
N TRP A 114 -2.38 -23.96 -30.39
CA TRP A 114 -2.05 -24.14 -28.97
C TRP A 114 -0.58 -24.53 -28.80
N THR A 115 0.31 -23.56 -29.01
CA THR A 115 1.76 -23.79 -28.99
C THR A 115 2.46 -22.78 -28.11
N ILE A 116 3.59 -23.22 -27.54
CA ILE A 116 4.56 -22.35 -26.86
C ILE A 116 5.94 -22.46 -27.49
N PRO A 117 6.79 -21.44 -27.44
CA PRO A 117 8.17 -21.55 -27.93
C PRO A 117 8.95 -22.60 -27.13
N ALA A 118 9.94 -23.24 -27.77
CA ALA A 118 10.95 -23.99 -27.01
C ALA A 118 11.74 -23.04 -26.14
N LEU A 119 11.74 -23.29 -24.82
CA LEU A 119 12.35 -22.39 -23.82
C LEU A 119 12.81 -23.14 -22.56
N GLN A 120 13.62 -22.49 -21.77
CA GLN A 120 13.91 -22.87 -20.39
C GLN A 120 13.72 -21.65 -19.52
N ILE A 121 12.94 -21.80 -18.45
CA ILE A 121 12.69 -20.80 -17.41
C ILE A 121 13.10 -21.43 -16.08
N SER A 122 13.85 -20.67 -15.27
CA SER A 122 14.05 -20.91 -13.84
C SER A 122 13.65 -19.62 -13.12
N ASP A 123 12.69 -19.72 -12.21
CA ASP A 123 12.04 -18.54 -11.65
C ASP A 123 11.66 -18.71 -10.18
N ARG A 124 11.65 -17.61 -9.47
CA ARG A 124 11.26 -17.51 -8.07
C ARG A 124 10.96 -16.05 -7.69
N PRO A 125 10.09 -15.80 -6.72
CA PRO A 125 9.84 -14.43 -6.26
C PRO A 125 11.07 -13.83 -5.55
N ARG A 126 11.18 -12.50 -5.61
CA ARG A 126 12.13 -11.71 -4.82
C ARG A 126 11.71 -11.65 -3.36
N PHE A 127 10.42 -11.41 -3.09
CA PHE A 127 9.87 -11.27 -1.75
C PHE A 127 8.95 -12.42 -1.38
N ALA A 128 9.02 -12.86 -0.13
CA ALA A 128 8.15 -13.90 0.43
C ALA A 128 6.72 -13.39 0.70
N TYR A 129 6.54 -12.09 0.98
CA TYR A 129 5.25 -11.44 1.16
C TYR A 129 4.90 -10.59 -0.06
N ARG A 130 3.83 -10.93 -0.77
CA ARG A 130 3.33 -10.21 -1.94
C ARG A 130 1.84 -10.00 -1.75
N GLY A 131 1.50 -8.82 -1.20
CA GLY A 131 0.18 -8.54 -0.66
C GLY A 131 -0.70 -7.68 -1.54
N LEU A 132 -2.01 -7.89 -1.40
CA LEU A 132 -3.06 -6.97 -1.78
C LEU A 132 -4.07 -6.91 -0.64
N HIS A 133 -4.42 -5.69 -0.21
CA HIS A 133 -5.44 -5.42 0.79
C HIS A 133 -6.74 -4.99 0.11
N LEU A 134 -7.87 -5.35 0.72
CA LEU A 134 -9.18 -4.82 0.36
C LEU A 134 -9.97 -4.47 1.62
N ASP A 135 -10.42 -3.23 1.69
CA ASP A 135 -11.36 -2.74 2.69
C ASP A 135 -12.78 -3.19 2.33
N CYS A 136 -13.38 -4.00 3.20
CA CYS A 136 -14.79 -4.42 3.10
C CYS A 136 -15.67 -3.75 4.17
N SER A 137 -15.09 -2.90 5.01
CA SER A 137 -15.81 -2.17 6.04
C SER A 137 -16.54 -0.95 5.49
N ARG A 138 -15.85 -0.08 4.72
CA ARG A 138 -16.48 1.11 4.13
C ARG A 138 -17.50 0.74 3.07
N HIS A 139 -17.12 -0.15 2.13
CA HIS A 139 -18.06 -0.79 1.21
C HIS A 139 -17.85 -2.31 1.19
N MET A 140 -18.96 -3.05 1.22
CA MET A 140 -18.95 -4.50 1.29
C MET A 140 -19.08 -5.11 -0.12
N PHE A 141 -18.30 -6.15 -0.39
CA PHE A 141 -18.33 -6.92 -1.62
C PHE A 141 -18.83 -8.34 -1.38
N SER A 142 -19.48 -8.94 -2.35
CA SER A 142 -19.94 -10.32 -2.26
C SER A 142 -18.78 -11.31 -2.26
N VAL A 143 -19.02 -12.51 -1.73
CA VAL A 143 -18.06 -13.63 -1.77
C VAL A 143 -17.56 -13.90 -3.20
N GLN A 144 -18.44 -13.78 -4.20
CA GLN A 144 -18.07 -13.97 -5.60
C GLN A 144 -17.09 -12.91 -6.09
N GLU A 145 -17.29 -11.65 -5.72
CA GLU A 145 -16.38 -10.54 -6.05
C GLU A 145 -15.01 -10.71 -5.36
N ILE A 146 -15.00 -11.13 -4.09
CA ILE A 146 -13.75 -11.48 -3.39
C ILE A 146 -13.03 -12.63 -4.11
N CYS A 147 -13.74 -13.67 -4.54
CA CYS A 147 -13.13 -14.75 -5.33
C CYS A 147 -12.57 -14.23 -6.67
N SER A 148 -13.24 -13.30 -7.34
CA SER A 148 -12.72 -12.67 -8.56
C SER A 148 -11.43 -11.86 -8.31
N LEU A 149 -11.34 -11.19 -7.16
CA LEU A 149 -10.09 -10.53 -6.76
C LEU A 149 -8.97 -11.54 -6.52
N LEU A 150 -9.27 -12.66 -5.88
CA LEU A 150 -8.30 -13.74 -5.66
C LEU A 150 -7.82 -14.37 -6.98
N ASP A 151 -8.68 -14.45 -8.01
CA ASP A 151 -8.27 -14.88 -9.36
C ASP A 151 -7.30 -13.88 -10.01
N LEU A 152 -7.53 -12.57 -9.82
CA LEU A 152 -6.58 -11.54 -10.25
C LEU A 152 -5.24 -11.64 -9.48
N MET A 153 -5.30 -11.87 -8.18
CA MET A 153 -4.10 -12.07 -7.35
C MET A 153 -3.30 -13.29 -7.81
N GLU A 154 -3.96 -14.41 -8.09
CA GLU A 154 -3.36 -15.64 -8.63
C GLU A 154 -2.64 -15.37 -9.96
N MET A 155 -3.30 -14.69 -10.90
CA MET A 155 -2.75 -14.31 -12.20
C MET A 155 -1.47 -13.50 -12.07
N HIS A 156 -1.41 -12.62 -11.07
CA HIS A 156 -0.28 -11.74 -10.74
C HIS A 156 0.71 -12.38 -9.75
N LYS A 157 0.53 -13.63 -9.37
CA LYS A 157 1.41 -14.40 -8.45
C LYS A 157 1.54 -13.76 -7.06
N LEU A 158 0.51 -13.07 -6.58
CA LEU A 158 0.42 -12.62 -5.20
C LEU A 158 0.06 -13.78 -4.29
N ASN A 159 0.49 -13.71 -3.02
CA ASN A 159 0.30 -14.81 -2.07
C ASN A 159 -0.29 -14.41 -0.72
N ARG A 160 -0.61 -13.13 -0.52
CA ARG A 160 -1.21 -12.61 0.72
C ARG A 160 -2.39 -11.71 0.39
N PHE A 161 -3.59 -12.15 0.79
CA PHE A 161 -4.79 -11.33 0.77
C PHE A 161 -5.04 -10.77 2.17
N HIS A 162 -4.83 -9.46 2.34
CA HIS A 162 -5.13 -8.74 3.57
C HIS A 162 -6.58 -8.28 3.51
N TRP A 163 -7.44 -8.85 4.36
CA TRP A 163 -8.87 -8.60 4.35
C TRP A 163 -9.26 -7.72 5.53
N HIS A 164 -9.51 -6.43 5.25
CA HIS A 164 -9.93 -5.46 6.26
C HIS A 164 -11.43 -5.60 6.52
N LEU A 165 -11.79 -6.19 7.66
CA LEU A 165 -13.14 -6.66 7.97
C LEU A 165 -13.87 -5.76 8.97
N THR A 166 -13.18 -4.85 9.65
CA THR A 166 -13.78 -4.02 10.69
C THR A 166 -13.20 -2.62 10.69
N ASP A 167 -14.09 -1.63 10.84
CA ASP A 167 -13.74 -0.22 10.91
C ASP A 167 -14.91 0.57 11.55
N ASP A 168 -14.79 1.88 11.70
CA ASP A 168 -15.80 2.78 12.25
C ASP A 168 -17.15 2.69 11.52
N GLN A 169 -17.12 2.40 10.20
CA GLN A 169 -18.29 2.39 9.33
C GLN A 169 -18.94 1.01 9.18
N GLY A 170 -18.37 -0.03 9.79
CA GLY A 170 -19.01 -1.34 9.79
C GLY A 170 -18.14 -2.49 10.29
N TRP A 171 -18.80 -3.44 10.94
CA TRP A 171 -18.25 -4.74 11.34
C TRP A 171 -18.70 -5.83 10.38
N ARG A 172 -17.80 -6.54 9.71
CA ARG A 172 -18.15 -7.43 8.58
C ARG A 172 -17.96 -8.92 8.82
N ILE A 173 -17.64 -9.33 10.04
CA ILE A 173 -17.40 -10.74 10.38
C ILE A 173 -18.43 -11.25 11.40
N GLU A 174 -19.04 -12.40 11.14
CA GLU A 174 -19.95 -13.06 12.11
C GLU A 174 -19.15 -13.59 13.31
N ILE A 175 -19.50 -13.11 14.51
CA ILE A 175 -19.01 -13.60 15.80
C ILE A 175 -20.21 -14.11 16.58
N LYS A 176 -20.30 -15.43 16.73
CA LYS A 176 -21.48 -16.09 17.31
C LYS A 176 -21.64 -15.83 18.80
N SER A 177 -20.51 -15.69 19.54
CA SER A 177 -20.52 -15.30 20.94
C SER A 177 -20.97 -13.87 21.17
N HIS A 178 -20.82 -12.99 20.16
CA HIS A 178 -21.14 -11.57 20.23
C HIS A 178 -22.04 -11.12 19.06
N PRO A 179 -23.30 -11.59 18.97
CA PRO A 179 -24.15 -11.40 17.79
C PRO A 179 -24.47 -9.93 17.49
N ARG A 180 -24.44 -9.03 18.48
CA ARG A 180 -24.70 -7.61 18.26
C ARG A 180 -23.65 -6.94 17.39
N LEU A 181 -22.43 -7.50 17.24
CA LEU A 181 -21.44 -7.01 16.32
C LEU A 181 -21.98 -7.00 14.87
N THR A 182 -22.78 -8.02 14.50
CA THR A 182 -23.40 -8.09 13.17
C THR A 182 -24.84 -7.56 13.14
N GLU A 183 -25.58 -7.68 14.25
CA GLU A 183 -26.96 -7.14 14.32
C GLU A 183 -27.00 -5.61 14.31
N VAL A 184 -26.03 -4.96 14.94
CA VAL A 184 -25.90 -3.51 15.10
C VAL A 184 -24.67 -2.98 14.37
N GLY A 185 -23.48 -3.47 14.72
CA GLY A 185 -22.19 -2.96 14.22
C GLY A 185 -22.00 -3.11 12.71
N ALA A 186 -22.70 -4.04 12.05
CA ALA A 186 -22.64 -4.21 10.61
C ALA A 186 -23.50 -3.20 9.81
N TRP A 187 -24.23 -2.30 10.45
CA TRP A 187 -25.24 -1.48 9.78
C TRP A 187 -25.14 0.00 10.16
N ARG A 188 -24.97 0.88 9.18
CA ARG A 188 -25.01 2.34 9.34
C ARG A 188 -26.28 2.95 8.78
N ASN A 189 -26.69 4.09 9.34
CA ASN A 189 -27.94 4.77 8.99
C ASN A 189 -27.76 5.83 7.89
N GLY A 190 -27.18 5.41 6.77
CA GLY A 190 -26.86 6.23 5.62
C GLY A 190 -25.35 6.30 5.37
N THR A 191 -25.01 6.86 4.24
CA THR A 191 -23.61 7.04 3.79
C THR A 191 -23.42 8.47 3.31
N MET A 192 -22.26 9.06 3.59
CA MET A 192 -21.86 10.35 3.04
C MET A 192 -21.91 10.35 1.51
N VAL A 193 -22.36 11.44 0.91
CA VAL A 193 -22.48 11.58 -0.55
C VAL A 193 -21.27 12.33 -1.10
N GLY A 194 -20.49 11.68 -1.95
CA GLY A 194 -19.27 12.27 -2.49
C GLY A 194 -18.30 12.70 -1.37
N LYS A 195 -17.74 13.90 -1.48
CA LYS A 195 -16.85 14.51 -0.47
C LYS A 195 -17.56 15.55 0.42
N ASP A 196 -18.89 15.56 0.45
CA ASP A 196 -19.67 16.47 1.28
C ASP A 196 -19.91 15.87 2.67
N PHE A 197 -19.11 16.28 3.64
CA PHE A 197 -19.16 15.80 5.04
C PHE A 197 -20.46 16.17 5.79
N ASP A 198 -21.25 17.08 5.27
CA ASP A 198 -22.55 17.46 5.83
C ASP A 198 -23.72 16.71 5.19
N SER A 199 -23.42 15.90 4.15
CA SER A 199 -24.43 15.10 3.44
C SER A 199 -24.64 13.72 4.08
N ASN A 200 -25.80 13.14 3.83
CA ASN A 200 -26.12 11.74 4.13
C ASN A 200 -27.25 11.29 3.20
N ASP A 201 -27.11 10.16 2.54
CA ASP A 201 -28.11 9.62 1.61
C ASP A 201 -29.37 9.08 2.32
N GLY A 202 -29.33 8.87 3.63
CA GLY A 202 -30.42 8.33 4.43
C GLY A 202 -30.76 6.87 4.13
N VAL A 203 -29.91 6.17 3.37
CA VAL A 203 -30.14 4.77 2.99
C VAL A 203 -29.36 3.86 3.94
N ARG A 204 -30.08 3.01 4.68
CA ARG A 204 -29.42 2.04 5.57
C ARG A 204 -28.51 1.13 4.76
N TYR A 205 -27.22 1.14 5.09
CA TYR A 205 -26.18 0.36 4.41
C TYR A 205 -25.50 -0.61 5.36
N GLY A 206 -25.15 -1.80 4.88
CA GLY A 206 -24.39 -2.77 5.66
C GLY A 206 -24.52 -4.20 5.16
N GLY A 207 -24.03 -5.11 5.97
CA GLY A 207 -23.95 -6.55 5.73
C GLY A 207 -22.76 -7.12 6.47
N TYR A 208 -22.63 -8.43 6.42
CA TYR A 208 -21.49 -9.14 7.01
C TYR A 208 -21.31 -10.49 6.31
N TYR A 209 -20.15 -11.07 6.47
CA TYR A 209 -19.86 -12.44 6.04
C TYR A 209 -20.15 -13.41 7.18
N THR A 210 -20.90 -14.47 6.90
CA THR A 210 -21.05 -15.61 7.81
C THR A 210 -19.73 -16.36 7.94
N GLN A 211 -19.53 -17.08 9.03
CA GLN A 211 -18.33 -17.89 9.22
C GLN A 211 -18.14 -18.93 8.09
N GLU A 212 -19.24 -19.45 7.55
CA GLU A 212 -19.20 -20.38 6.42
C GLU A 212 -18.69 -19.70 5.14
N GLU A 213 -19.17 -18.49 4.82
CA GLU A 213 -18.70 -17.69 3.69
C GLU A 213 -17.21 -17.33 3.83
N LEU A 214 -16.77 -16.98 5.04
CA LEU A 214 -15.36 -16.72 5.32
C LEU A 214 -14.50 -17.98 5.07
N ARG A 215 -14.94 -19.16 5.54
CA ARG A 215 -14.24 -20.43 5.27
C ARG A 215 -14.21 -20.77 3.77
N GLN A 216 -15.27 -20.47 3.02
CA GLN A 216 -15.28 -20.65 1.56
C GLN A 216 -14.20 -19.79 0.88
N VAL A 217 -14.08 -18.51 1.26
CA VAL A 217 -13.04 -17.61 0.73
C VAL A 217 -11.65 -18.12 1.10
N VAL A 218 -11.44 -18.52 2.36
CA VAL A 218 -10.15 -19.07 2.82
C VAL A 218 -9.75 -20.31 2.05
N ALA A 219 -10.69 -21.25 1.82
CA ALA A 219 -10.44 -22.46 1.04
C ALA A 219 -10.15 -22.14 -0.43
N TYR A 220 -10.90 -21.21 -1.01
CA TYR A 220 -10.71 -20.75 -2.39
C TYR A 220 -9.32 -20.13 -2.60
N ALA A 221 -8.88 -19.28 -1.66
CA ALA A 221 -7.55 -18.68 -1.67
C ALA A 221 -6.44 -19.73 -1.50
N ALA A 222 -6.61 -20.65 -0.54
CA ALA A 222 -5.64 -21.72 -0.26
C ALA A 222 -5.38 -22.61 -1.48
N ALA A 223 -6.42 -22.94 -2.27
CA ALA A 223 -6.29 -23.69 -3.50
C ALA A 223 -5.46 -22.98 -4.59
N ARG A 224 -5.19 -21.67 -4.43
CA ARG A 224 -4.38 -20.82 -5.30
C ARG A 224 -3.03 -20.46 -4.70
N GLY A 225 -2.66 -21.05 -3.55
CA GLY A 225 -1.45 -20.70 -2.84
C GLY A 225 -1.49 -19.32 -2.17
N ILE A 226 -2.68 -18.76 -1.96
CA ILE A 226 -2.90 -17.47 -1.32
C ILE A 226 -3.34 -17.69 0.13
N THR A 227 -2.69 -16.99 1.06
CA THR A 227 -3.08 -16.95 2.48
C THR A 227 -3.92 -15.69 2.74
N VAL A 228 -5.09 -15.87 3.35
CA VAL A 228 -5.93 -14.77 3.81
C VAL A 228 -5.46 -14.32 5.19
N ILE A 229 -5.12 -13.04 5.33
CA ILE A 229 -4.77 -12.39 6.60
C ILE A 229 -5.96 -11.51 7.00
N PRO A 230 -6.75 -11.88 8.01
CA PRO A 230 -7.85 -11.05 8.47
C PRO A 230 -7.33 -9.88 9.30
N GLU A 231 -8.01 -8.75 9.22
CA GLU A 231 -7.80 -7.61 10.10
C GLU A 231 -9.01 -7.35 10.99
N ILE A 232 -8.73 -7.21 12.28
CA ILE A 232 -9.62 -6.62 13.29
C ILE A 232 -8.90 -5.38 13.81
N ASP A 233 -9.31 -4.22 13.37
CA ASP A 233 -8.63 -2.97 13.69
C ASP A 233 -8.86 -2.53 15.14
N LEU A 234 -7.78 -2.14 15.81
CA LEU A 234 -7.67 -1.82 17.24
C LEU A 234 -6.56 -0.82 17.52
N PRO A 235 -6.67 0.00 18.57
CA PRO A 235 -7.86 0.31 19.35
C PRO A 235 -8.65 1.46 18.77
N GLY A 236 -8.12 2.15 17.73
CA GLY A 236 -8.83 3.06 16.83
C GLY A 236 -9.83 2.29 15.96
N HIS A 237 -10.56 2.98 15.09
CA HIS A 237 -11.48 2.41 14.10
C HIS A 237 -12.49 1.39 14.69
N THR A 238 -12.93 1.63 15.93
CA THR A 238 -13.78 0.71 16.70
C THR A 238 -15.18 1.25 16.99
N GLN A 239 -15.63 2.30 16.28
CA GLN A 239 -16.97 2.85 16.54
C GLN A 239 -18.08 1.83 16.28
N ALA A 240 -17.95 0.95 15.30
CA ALA A 240 -18.90 -0.14 15.09
C ALA A 240 -19.00 -1.09 16.31
N VAL A 241 -17.89 -1.33 17.01
CA VAL A 241 -17.84 -2.13 18.25
C VAL A 241 -18.58 -1.44 19.38
N VAL A 242 -18.29 -0.14 19.61
CA VAL A 242 -18.95 0.60 20.70
C VAL A 242 -20.41 0.92 20.38
N ALA A 243 -20.81 1.01 19.12
CA ALA A 243 -22.21 1.06 18.72
C ALA A 243 -22.95 -0.24 19.07
N ALA A 244 -22.31 -1.39 18.86
CA ALA A 244 -22.87 -2.68 19.23
C ALA A 244 -22.90 -2.89 20.75
N TYR A 245 -21.84 -2.50 21.46
CA TYR A 245 -21.63 -2.68 22.91
C TYR A 245 -21.17 -1.37 23.55
N PRO A 246 -22.10 -0.43 23.83
CA PRO A 246 -21.76 0.91 24.35
C PRO A 246 -20.94 0.89 25.65
N GLU A 247 -21.09 -0.15 26.45
CA GLU A 247 -20.33 -0.33 27.70
C GLU A 247 -18.83 -0.58 27.48
N LEU A 248 -18.39 -0.90 26.25
CA LEU A 248 -16.98 -1.04 25.88
C LEU A 248 -16.32 0.30 25.60
N GLY A 249 -17.10 1.35 25.33
CA GLY A 249 -16.61 2.71 25.15
C GLY A 249 -16.31 3.42 26.47
N CYS A 250 -15.64 4.57 26.38
CA CYS A 250 -15.22 5.34 27.56
C CYS A 250 -16.39 6.05 28.26
N ASN A 251 -17.40 6.51 27.52
CA ASN A 251 -18.53 7.31 28.02
C ASN A 251 -19.87 6.54 28.06
N GLY A 252 -19.92 5.28 27.58
CA GLY A 252 -21.10 4.42 27.64
C GLY A 252 -22.22 4.74 26.63
N GLY A 253 -21.97 5.60 25.66
CA GLY A 253 -22.88 5.90 24.55
C GLY A 253 -24.12 6.73 24.91
N PRO A 254 -25.18 6.68 24.08
CA PRO A 254 -25.33 5.80 22.91
C PRO A 254 -24.42 6.18 21.76
N PHE A 255 -24.06 5.21 20.91
CA PHE A 255 -23.26 5.40 19.71
C PHE A 255 -23.99 4.84 18.50
N ASP A 256 -23.85 5.51 17.36
CA ASP A 256 -24.21 4.98 16.05
C ASP A 256 -22.97 4.51 15.29
N VAL A 257 -23.12 3.55 14.39
CA VAL A 257 -22.09 3.21 13.42
C VAL A 257 -21.83 4.42 12.52
N LEU A 258 -20.57 4.77 12.27
CA LEU A 258 -20.21 5.98 11.57
C LEU A 258 -20.73 5.96 10.13
N SER A 259 -21.38 7.03 9.69
CA SER A 259 -21.94 7.19 8.34
C SER A 259 -21.11 8.12 7.44
N LYS A 260 -20.01 8.65 7.97
CA LYS A 260 -19.07 9.53 7.29
C LYS A 260 -17.72 8.81 7.11
N TRP A 261 -16.93 9.31 6.18
CA TRP A 261 -15.54 8.89 6.07
C TRP A 261 -14.67 9.63 7.09
N GLY A 262 -13.50 9.09 7.41
CA GLY A 262 -12.57 9.62 8.40
C GLY A 262 -12.56 8.79 9.69
N VAL A 263 -11.92 9.32 10.73
CA VAL A 263 -11.61 8.67 12.00
C VAL A 263 -12.58 9.09 13.07
N SER A 264 -13.13 8.12 13.82
CA SER A 264 -14.00 8.39 14.97
C SER A 264 -13.19 8.70 16.23
N GLU A 265 -13.65 9.69 17.01
CA GLU A 265 -13.14 9.94 18.38
C GLU A 265 -13.61 8.88 19.39
N ASP A 266 -14.67 8.13 19.08
CA ASP A 266 -15.26 7.13 19.97
C ASP A 266 -14.61 5.76 19.76
N VAL A 267 -13.64 5.46 20.60
CA VAL A 267 -12.85 4.22 20.56
C VAL A 267 -13.11 3.36 21.79
N VAL A 268 -12.71 2.08 21.74
CA VAL A 268 -12.78 1.18 22.91
C VAL A 268 -12.01 1.70 24.11
N CYS A 269 -12.54 1.43 25.30
CA CYS A 269 -11.96 1.91 26.55
C CYS A 269 -10.79 1.03 26.99
N ALA A 270 -9.55 1.48 26.82
CA ALA A 270 -8.33 0.77 27.21
C ALA A 270 -8.24 0.47 28.74
N GLY A 271 -8.99 1.21 29.55
CA GLY A 271 -9.11 0.99 31.00
C GLY A 271 -10.14 -0.06 31.43
N ASN A 272 -10.90 -0.63 30.48
CA ASN A 272 -12.00 -1.56 30.76
C ASN A 272 -11.60 -3.01 30.39
N ASP A 273 -11.46 -3.89 31.41
CA ASP A 273 -11.06 -5.28 31.16
C ASP A 273 -12.07 -6.07 30.32
N LYS A 274 -13.35 -5.69 30.32
CA LYS A 274 -14.36 -6.33 29.47
C LYS A 274 -14.07 -6.19 27.98
N VAL A 275 -13.36 -5.13 27.55
CA VAL A 275 -12.89 -5.00 26.17
C VAL A 275 -12.02 -6.18 25.77
N PHE A 276 -11.09 -6.57 26.63
CA PHE A 276 -10.18 -7.68 26.33
C PHE A 276 -10.88 -9.03 26.37
N GLU A 277 -11.87 -9.22 27.26
CA GLU A 277 -12.69 -10.44 27.27
C GLU A 277 -13.44 -10.62 25.94
N VAL A 278 -14.06 -9.55 25.42
CA VAL A 278 -14.75 -9.56 24.12
C VAL A 278 -13.78 -9.79 22.96
N LEU A 279 -12.59 -9.15 22.99
CA LEU A 279 -11.59 -9.33 21.95
C LEU A 279 -11.02 -10.75 21.94
N GLU A 280 -10.77 -11.34 23.11
CA GLU A 280 -10.31 -12.73 23.23
C GLU A 280 -11.34 -13.71 22.67
N ASP A 281 -12.64 -13.48 22.90
CA ASP A 281 -13.73 -14.26 22.29
C ASP A 281 -13.76 -14.08 20.75
N VAL A 282 -13.65 -12.84 20.27
CA VAL A 282 -13.59 -12.52 18.82
C VAL A 282 -12.42 -13.23 18.16
N PHE A 283 -11.22 -13.11 18.72
CA PHE A 283 -10.03 -13.75 18.15
C PHE A 283 -10.11 -15.27 18.24
N THR A 284 -10.73 -15.84 19.28
CA THR A 284 -10.92 -17.30 19.39
C THR A 284 -11.74 -17.82 18.19
N GLU A 285 -12.86 -17.17 17.83
CA GLU A 285 -13.66 -17.57 16.67
C GLU A 285 -12.95 -17.30 15.34
N LEU A 286 -12.20 -16.19 15.26
CA LEU A 286 -11.42 -15.83 14.07
C LEU A 286 -10.33 -16.88 13.77
N LEU A 287 -9.62 -17.35 14.79
CA LEU A 287 -8.56 -18.35 14.64
C LEU A 287 -9.07 -19.73 14.17
N ASP A 288 -10.33 -20.06 14.43
CA ASP A 288 -10.98 -21.27 13.90
C ASP A 288 -11.29 -21.17 12.39
N ILE A 289 -11.39 -19.94 11.87
CA ILE A 289 -11.72 -19.66 10.46
C ILE A 289 -10.44 -19.47 9.63
N PHE A 290 -9.47 -18.70 10.15
CA PHE A 290 -8.29 -18.27 9.42
C PHE A 290 -7.03 -19.00 9.90
N PRO A 291 -6.44 -19.87 9.06
CA PRO A 291 -5.23 -20.62 9.43
C PRO A 291 -3.94 -19.79 9.30
N SER A 292 -4.01 -18.53 8.94
CA SER A 292 -2.86 -17.65 8.75
C SER A 292 -1.97 -17.59 9.99
N GLU A 293 -0.65 -17.63 9.80
CA GLU A 293 0.32 -17.35 10.85
C GLU A 293 0.16 -15.94 11.42
N TYR A 294 -0.24 -15.00 10.56
CA TYR A 294 -0.40 -13.58 10.88
C TYR A 294 -1.87 -13.20 11.02
N ILE A 295 -2.14 -12.38 12.03
CA ILE A 295 -3.41 -11.66 12.21
C ILE A 295 -3.06 -10.17 12.22
N HIS A 296 -3.72 -9.38 11.40
CA HIS A 296 -3.56 -7.93 11.43
C HIS A 296 -4.49 -7.34 12.50
N ILE A 297 -3.97 -6.49 13.36
CA ILE A 297 -4.71 -5.91 14.49
C ILE A 297 -4.75 -4.37 14.45
N GLY A 298 -4.54 -3.77 13.27
CA GLY A 298 -4.61 -2.34 13.05
C GLY A 298 -3.50 -1.57 13.77
N GLY A 299 -3.89 -0.60 14.56
CA GLY A 299 -3.00 0.22 15.38
C GLY A 299 -2.85 1.65 14.91
N ASP A 300 -3.45 1.98 13.78
CA ASP A 300 -3.42 3.29 13.12
C ASP A 300 -4.40 4.28 13.74
N GLU A 301 -4.09 5.55 13.57
CA GLU A 301 -4.93 6.73 13.76
C GLU A 301 -5.78 6.78 15.04
N CYS A 302 -5.44 6.01 16.08
CA CYS A 302 -6.24 5.97 17.31
C CYS A 302 -6.22 7.32 18.05
N PRO A 303 -7.37 8.04 18.17
CA PRO A 303 -7.43 9.28 18.94
C PRO A 303 -7.24 9.03 20.42
N LYS A 304 -6.48 9.89 21.10
CA LYS A 304 -6.17 9.80 22.53
C LYS A 304 -7.07 10.70 23.40
N THR A 305 -7.78 11.64 22.77
CA THR A 305 -8.55 12.69 23.44
C THR A 305 -9.62 12.17 24.41
N ILE A 306 -10.26 11.04 24.07
CA ILE A 306 -11.24 10.43 24.96
C ILE A 306 -10.59 9.69 26.14
N TRP A 307 -9.40 9.09 25.92
CA TRP A 307 -8.65 8.40 26.96
C TRP A 307 -8.07 9.37 28.00
N GLU A 308 -7.62 10.55 27.57
CA GLU A 308 -7.15 11.63 28.46
C GLU A 308 -8.20 12.03 29.50
N LYS A 309 -9.49 11.94 29.13
CA LYS A 309 -10.62 12.33 29.97
C LYS A 309 -11.28 11.15 30.68
N CYS A 310 -11.00 9.92 30.28
CA CYS A 310 -11.66 8.72 30.80
C CYS A 310 -11.07 8.30 32.16
N PRO A 311 -11.85 8.27 33.25
CA PRO A 311 -11.35 7.86 34.56
C PRO A 311 -10.78 6.44 34.59
N LYS A 312 -11.33 5.50 33.78
CA LYS A 312 -10.87 4.12 33.71
C LYS A 312 -9.50 4.05 33.00
N CYS A 313 -9.33 4.77 31.88
CA CYS A 313 -8.05 4.83 31.16
C CYS A 313 -6.98 5.50 32.01
N GLN A 314 -7.28 6.63 32.68
CA GLN A 314 -6.34 7.28 33.56
C GLN A 314 -5.98 6.44 34.79
N ALA A 315 -6.93 5.66 35.33
CA ALA A 315 -6.63 4.70 36.39
C ALA A 315 -5.71 3.57 35.91
N ARG A 316 -5.88 3.09 34.66
CA ARG A 316 -5.01 2.09 34.03
C ARG A 316 -3.59 2.65 33.81
N ILE A 317 -3.46 3.85 33.26
CA ILE A 317 -2.18 4.57 33.10
C ILE A 317 -1.44 4.63 34.43
N LYS A 318 -2.14 5.07 35.49
CA LYS A 318 -1.57 5.15 36.84
C LYS A 318 -1.16 3.79 37.39
N ALA A 319 -1.98 2.75 37.21
CA ALA A 319 -1.72 1.40 37.71
C ALA A 319 -0.50 0.77 37.02
N LEU A 320 -0.31 1.04 35.73
CA LEU A 320 0.82 0.57 34.94
C LEU A 320 2.07 1.46 35.07
N GLY A 321 1.94 2.63 35.72
CA GLY A 321 3.04 3.58 35.89
C GLY A 321 3.48 4.27 34.60
N LEU A 322 2.59 4.33 33.58
CA LEU A 322 2.88 4.98 32.30
C LEU A 322 3.00 6.48 32.50
N LYS A 323 3.92 7.11 31.80
CA LYS A 323 4.24 8.54 31.92
C LYS A 323 4.67 9.09 30.57
N ASP A 324 4.42 10.37 30.40
CA ASP A 324 5.00 11.13 29.30
C ASP A 324 6.53 11.10 29.37
N ASP A 325 7.16 11.05 28.21
CA ASP A 325 8.58 11.29 28.06
C ASP A 325 8.84 12.34 26.96
N GLU A 326 10.07 12.42 26.43
CA GLU A 326 10.44 13.39 25.41
C GLU A 326 9.85 13.10 24.03
N HIS A 327 9.30 11.89 23.82
CA HIS A 327 8.81 11.42 22.50
C HIS A 327 7.32 11.14 22.50
N PHE A 328 6.78 10.53 23.58
CA PHE A 328 5.43 10.00 23.63
C PHE A 328 4.70 10.37 24.92
N LYS A 329 3.37 10.45 24.82
CA LYS A 329 2.48 10.63 25.97
C LYS A 329 2.14 9.31 26.66
N ALA A 330 1.61 9.37 27.86
CA ALA A 330 1.15 8.22 28.61
C ALA A 330 0.05 7.43 27.85
N GLU A 331 -0.77 8.10 27.05
CA GLU A 331 -1.82 7.52 26.24
C GLU A 331 -1.26 6.73 25.04
N ASP A 332 -0.10 7.08 24.48
CA ASP A 332 0.57 6.31 23.43
C ASP A 332 1.10 4.99 24.01
N TYR A 333 1.65 5.03 25.21
CA TYR A 333 2.02 3.82 25.97
C TYR A 333 0.79 2.99 26.38
N LEU A 334 -0.36 3.62 26.60
CA LEU A 334 -1.61 2.92 26.84
C LEU A 334 -2.09 2.19 25.59
N GLN A 335 -1.92 2.76 24.40
CA GLN A 335 -2.15 2.04 23.14
C GLN A 335 -1.23 0.83 23.02
N SER A 336 0.07 0.99 23.27
CA SER A 336 1.02 -0.11 23.28
C SER A 336 0.61 -1.22 24.27
N TYR A 337 0.05 -0.87 25.43
CA TYR A 337 -0.49 -1.84 26.37
C TYR A 337 -1.64 -2.66 25.76
N VAL A 338 -2.58 -2.02 25.04
CA VAL A 338 -3.68 -2.72 24.37
C VAL A 338 -3.13 -3.69 23.33
N MET A 339 -2.26 -3.19 22.44
CA MET A 339 -1.65 -4.00 21.37
C MET A 339 -0.86 -5.19 21.93
N ASN A 340 -0.01 -4.97 22.92
CA ASN A 340 0.79 -6.02 23.55
C ASN A 340 -0.08 -7.06 24.26
N ARG A 341 -1.22 -6.69 24.84
CA ARG A 341 -2.13 -7.63 25.49
C ARG A 341 -2.83 -8.54 24.48
N VAL A 342 -3.28 -7.97 23.36
CA VAL A 342 -3.86 -8.75 22.25
C VAL A 342 -2.79 -9.63 21.61
N GLU A 343 -1.58 -9.09 21.38
CA GLU A 343 -0.46 -9.87 20.87
C GLU A 343 -0.12 -11.08 21.76
N ALA A 344 -0.06 -10.88 23.09
CA ALA A 344 0.24 -11.97 24.02
C ALA A 344 -0.79 -13.10 23.90
N PHE A 345 -2.09 -12.76 23.81
CA PHE A 345 -3.15 -13.75 23.58
C PHE A 345 -2.94 -14.50 22.25
N LEU A 346 -2.67 -13.80 21.16
CA LEU A 346 -2.47 -14.40 19.84
C LEU A 346 -1.19 -15.26 19.79
N ASN A 347 -0.11 -14.82 20.44
CA ASN A 347 1.14 -15.56 20.54
C ASN A 347 0.95 -16.89 21.31
N ASP A 348 0.16 -16.88 22.39
CA ASP A 348 -0.21 -18.09 23.14
C ASP A 348 -1.00 -19.09 22.29
N GLN A 349 -1.70 -18.62 21.25
CA GLN A 349 -2.38 -19.44 20.25
C GLN A 349 -1.48 -19.78 19.04
N GLY A 350 -0.17 -19.47 19.07
CA GLY A 350 0.79 -19.74 18.02
C GLY A 350 0.67 -18.82 16.81
N ARG A 351 0.08 -17.64 16.95
CA ARG A 351 -0.07 -16.64 15.90
C ARG A 351 0.82 -15.43 16.18
N ARG A 352 1.09 -14.64 15.14
CA ARG A 352 1.85 -13.40 15.19
C ARG A 352 0.97 -12.24 14.76
N ILE A 353 1.27 -11.05 15.26
CA ILE A 353 0.56 -9.85 14.83
C ILE A 353 1.27 -9.15 13.68
N ILE A 354 0.46 -8.46 12.86
CA ILE A 354 0.86 -7.33 12.03
C ILE A 354 0.10 -6.12 12.56
N GLY A 355 0.73 -4.95 12.56
CA GLY A 355 0.05 -3.68 12.81
C GLY A 355 0.65 -2.56 11.97
N TRP A 356 -0.14 -1.52 11.73
CA TRP A 356 0.30 -0.33 11.03
C TRP A 356 1.46 0.35 11.78
N ASP A 357 2.23 1.19 11.13
CA ASP A 357 3.52 1.66 11.69
C ASP A 357 3.40 2.57 12.93
N GLU A 358 2.18 3.03 13.28
CA GLU A 358 1.89 3.69 14.55
C GLU A 358 2.14 2.81 15.77
N ILE A 359 2.14 1.48 15.63
CA ILE A 359 2.51 0.60 16.76
C ILE A 359 3.95 0.81 17.24
N LEU A 360 4.79 1.49 16.45
CA LEU A 360 6.13 1.92 16.85
C LEU A 360 6.12 3.14 17.78
N GLU A 361 4.97 3.76 17.98
CA GLU A 361 4.77 4.88 18.89
C GLU A 361 4.51 4.33 20.31
N GLY A 362 5.53 4.35 21.16
CA GLY A 362 5.47 3.75 22.49
C GLY A 362 6.34 2.51 22.62
N ASN A 363 5.81 1.43 23.19
CA ASN A 363 6.59 0.25 23.56
C ASN A 363 5.94 -1.07 23.08
N ILE A 364 5.92 -1.26 21.76
CA ILE A 364 5.45 -2.52 21.16
C ILE A 364 6.50 -3.64 21.32
N SER A 365 6.05 -4.89 21.40
CA SER A 365 6.90 -6.06 21.52
C SER A 365 7.87 -6.23 20.35
N GLN A 366 8.92 -7.02 20.56
CA GLN A 366 9.92 -7.31 19.53
C GLN A 366 9.39 -8.29 18.46
N SER A 367 8.34 -9.07 18.76
CA SER A 367 7.75 -10.07 17.85
C SER A 367 6.75 -9.48 16.87
N ALA A 368 6.25 -8.27 17.12
CA ALA A 368 5.30 -7.60 16.25
C ALA A 368 5.90 -7.31 14.86
N THR A 369 5.15 -7.59 13.80
CA THR A 369 5.49 -7.20 12.44
C THR A 369 4.85 -5.86 12.12
N VAL A 370 5.61 -4.95 11.52
CA VAL A 370 5.18 -3.58 11.23
C VAL A 370 4.77 -3.46 9.76
N MET A 371 3.59 -2.93 9.48
CA MET A 371 3.18 -2.53 8.13
C MET A 371 3.36 -1.03 7.97
N SER A 372 4.33 -0.63 7.13
CA SER A 372 4.75 0.76 6.97
C SER A 372 3.97 1.43 5.85
N TRP A 373 3.02 2.32 6.20
CA TRP A 373 2.14 3.00 5.24
C TRP A 373 2.39 4.51 5.14
N ARG A 374 2.79 5.17 6.23
CA ARG A 374 3.12 6.61 6.29
C ARG A 374 4.47 6.95 5.62
N GLY A 375 4.86 6.20 4.59
CA GLY A 375 6.15 6.25 3.93
C GLY A 375 7.01 5.03 4.28
N ALA A 376 8.32 5.08 3.96
CA ALA A 376 9.25 3.97 4.20
C ALA A 376 9.86 3.98 5.61
N ALA A 377 9.82 5.11 6.31
CA ALA A 377 10.55 5.33 7.56
C ALA A 377 10.18 4.34 8.67
N GLY A 378 8.89 4.02 8.81
CA GLY A 378 8.41 3.04 9.79
C GLY A 378 8.99 1.65 9.57
N GLY A 379 8.99 1.19 8.31
CA GLY A 379 9.56 -0.10 7.94
C GLY A 379 11.08 -0.16 8.11
N ILE A 380 11.79 0.88 7.73
CA ILE A 380 13.24 1.01 7.94
C ILE A 380 13.56 0.96 9.44
N LYS A 381 12.85 1.74 10.27
CA LYS A 381 13.01 1.75 11.72
C LYS A 381 12.73 0.37 12.34
N ALA A 382 11.70 -0.32 11.88
CA ALA A 382 11.38 -1.68 12.31
C ALA A 382 12.54 -2.63 11.97
N ALA A 383 13.02 -2.64 10.73
CA ALA A 383 14.11 -3.48 10.26
C ALA A 383 15.43 -3.20 11.03
N GLN A 384 15.77 -1.95 11.25
CA GLN A 384 16.94 -1.53 12.06
C GLN A 384 16.85 -2.00 13.51
N SER A 385 15.64 -2.10 14.06
CA SER A 385 15.40 -2.66 15.40
C SER A 385 15.33 -4.18 15.44
N GLY A 386 15.50 -4.87 14.29
CA GLY A 386 15.40 -6.32 14.17
C GLY A 386 13.97 -6.87 14.13
N ARG A 387 12.95 -6.02 13.89
CA ARG A 387 11.56 -6.44 13.64
C ARG A 387 11.32 -6.66 12.16
N ASN A 388 10.41 -7.56 11.85
CA ASN A 388 9.94 -7.72 10.49
C ASN A 388 9.07 -6.53 10.06
N ALA A 389 9.14 -6.17 8.79
CA ALA A 389 8.33 -5.13 8.20
C ALA A 389 7.75 -5.55 6.84
N ILE A 390 6.57 -5.03 6.54
CA ILE A 390 5.91 -5.10 5.24
C ILE A 390 5.78 -3.66 4.74
N MET A 391 6.24 -3.42 3.53
CA MET A 391 6.24 -2.08 2.96
C MET A 391 4.93 -1.83 2.20
N ALA A 392 4.21 -0.80 2.61
CA ALA A 392 2.97 -0.35 1.98
C ALA A 392 2.90 1.19 1.88
N PRO A 393 4.01 1.90 1.54
CA PRO A 393 4.01 3.36 1.56
C PRO A 393 2.95 3.93 0.62
N ASN A 394 2.10 4.83 1.15
CA ASN A 394 0.92 5.34 0.47
C ASN A 394 1.21 5.89 -0.94
N ILE A 395 2.33 6.60 -1.09
CA ILE A 395 2.76 7.20 -2.36
C ILE A 395 3.15 6.21 -3.47
N PHE A 396 3.25 4.91 -3.17
CA PHE A 396 3.55 3.84 -4.13
C PHE A 396 2.53 2.69 -4.10
N CYS A 397 1.79 2.55 -3.00
CA CYS A 397 1.01 1.35 -2.71
C CYS A 397 -0.48 1.59 -2.41
N TYR A 398 -0.97 2.85 -2.34
CA TYR A 398 -2.38 3.13 -2.11
C TYR A 398 -3.13 3.21 -3.44
N PHE A 399 -3.80 2.12 -3.78
CA PHE A 399 -4.49 1.98 -5.05
C PHE A 399 -5.91 2.59 -5.06
N ASP A 400 -6.31 3.23 -3.99
CA ASP A 400 -7.48 4.11 -3.88
C ASP A 400 -7.20 5.54 -4.35
N TYR A 401 -5.94 5.88 -4.71
CA TYR A 401 -5.56 7.17 -5.29
C TYR A 401 -5.89 7.23 -6.79
N TYR A 402 -6.09 8.45 -7.31
CA TYR A 402 -6.31 8.66 -8.74
C TYR A 402 -5.18 8.10 -9.60
N GLN A 403 -5.53 7.54 -10.77
CA GLN A 403 -4.56 7.08 -11.76
C GLN A 403 -4.20 8.14 -12.80
N SER A 404 -5.07 9.15 -12.96
CA SER A 404 -4.90 10.33 -13.82
C SER A 404 -5.01 11.61 -13.00
N ARG A 405 -4.45 12.70 -13.51
CA ARG A 405 -4.61 14.05 -12.97
C ARG A 405 -5.89 14.73 -13.46
N ASP A 406 -6.55 14.15 -14.43
CA ASP A 406 -7.84 14.61 -14.93
C ASP A 406 -8.97 14.06 -14.07
N GLU A 407 -9.02 14.53 -12.82
CA GLU A 407 -9.96 14.05 -11.80
C GLU A 407 -11.44 14.22 -12.22
N GLU A 408 -11.75 15.13 -13.13
CA GLU A 408 -13.11 15.32 -13.65
C GLU A 408 -13.61 14.11 -14.46
N HIS A 409 -12.69 13.34 -15.06
CA HIS A 409 -12.99 12.15 -15.87
C HIS A 409 -12.61 10.83 -15.18
N GLU A 410 -12.04 10.90 -13.98
CA GLU A 410 -11.75 9.74 -13.16
C GLU A 410 -12.95 9.32 -12.30
N PRO A 411 -13.07 8.03 -11.93
CA PRO A 411 -13.93 7.63 -10.82
C PRO A 411 -13.54 8.39 -9.55
N LEU A 412 -14.53 8.82 -8.77
CA LEU A 412 -14.27 9.54 -7.52
C LEU A 412 -13.34 8.72 -6.61
N ALA A 413 -12.28 9.35 -6.14
CA ALA A 413 -11.27 8.75 -5.26
C ALA A 413 -11.03 9.66 -4.04
N ILE A 414 -10.33 9.14 -3.04
CA ILE A 414 -10.01 9.91 -1.83
C ILE A 414 -9.15 11.16 -2.14
N GLY A 415 -8.27 11.04 -3.12
CA GLY A 415 -7.30 12.05 -3.54
C GLY A 415 -6.01 11.39 -4.02
N GLY A 416 -4.93 12.14 -3.99
CA GLY A 416 -3.61 11.66 -4.39
C GLY A 416 -3.49 11.37 -5.89
N TYR A 417 -2.27 11.05 -6.34
CA TYR A 417 -2.01 10.67 -7.73
C TYR A 417 -0.96 9.56 -7.76
N LEU A 418 -1.36 8.39 -8.24
CA LEU A 418 -0.49 7.22 -8.27
C LEU A 418 -0.61 6.50 -9.63
N PRO A 419 0.13 6.92 -10.66
CA PRO A 419 0.14 6.28 -11.97
C PRO A 419 1.00 5.01 -11.97
N VAL A 420 0.81 4.18 -12.99
CA VAL A 420 1.45 2.85 -13.13
C VAL A 420 2.99 2.91 -13.07
N ASN A 421 3.60 3.88 -13.75
CA ASN A 421 5.06 4.02 -13.79
C ASN A 421 5.65 4.36 -12.41
N ARG A 422 4.89 5.08 -11.57
CA ARG A 422 5.30 5.37 -10.21
C ARG A 422 5.29 4.10 -9.35
N VAL A 423 4.23 3.30 -9.42
CA VAL A 423 4.20 1.97 -8.77
C VAL A 423 5.38 1.13 -9.23
N TYR A 424 5.65 1.09 -10.55
CA TYR A 424 6.76 0.33 -11.12
C TYR A 424 8.13 0.81 -10.64
N SER A 425 8.30 2.11 -10.39
CA SER A 425 9.58 2.70 -9.94
C SER A 425 9.94 2.32 -8.51
N TYR A 426 8.98 1.85 -7.72
CA TYR A 426 9.19 1.58 -6.30
C TYR A 426 10.32 0.57 -6.06
N GLU A 427 11.21 0.90 -5.10
CA GLU A 427 12.22 0.01 -4.55
C GLU A 427 12.04 -0.08 -3.03
N PRO A 428 11.65 -1.27 -2.51
CA PRO A 428 11.36 -1.45 -1.09
C PRO A 428 12.56 -1.37 -0.16
N TYR A 429 13.77 -1.58 -0.68
CA TYR A 429 15.01 -1.46 0.09
C TYR A 429 15.57 -0.05 -0.04
N ASP A 430 15.77 0.63 1.08
CA ASP A 430 16.52 1.87 1.10
C ASP A 430 18.01 1.61 0.85
N ALA A 431 18.65 2.49 0.08
CA ALA A 431 20.07 2.34 -0.31
C ALA A 431 21.05 2.36 0.88
N GLN A 432 20.60 2.83 2.06
CA GLN A 432 21.41 2.87 3.27
C GLN A 432 21.26 1.63 4.16
N MET A 433 20.28 0.75 3.85
CA MET A 433 20.04 -0.48 4.61
C MET A 433 21.16 -1.49 4.38
N SER A 434 21.61 -2.12 5.46
CA SER A 434 22.50 -3.28 5.41
C SER A 434 21.75 -4.52 4.91
N GLU A 435 22.48 -5.52 4.40
CA GLU A 435 21.90 -6.82 4.00
C GLU A 435 21.14 -7.50 5.14
N GLN A 436 21.54 -7.30 6.39
CA GLN A 436 20.85 -7.85 7.55
C GLN A 436 19.51 -7.16 7.75
N GLU A 437 19.44 -5.85 7.66
CA GLU A 437 18.20 -5.07 7.77
C GLU A 437 17.25 -5.41 6.61
N CYS A 438 17.74 -5.52 5.39
CA CYS A 438 16.94 -5.93 4.22
C CYS A 438 16.25 -7.29 4.43
N ARG A 439 16.81 -8.21 5.21
CA ARG A 439 16.18 -9.51 5.51
C ARG A 439 14.95 -9.41 6.38
N HIS A 440 14.77 -8.30 7.08
CA HIS A 440 13.57 -8.02 7.86
C HIS A 440 12.43 -7.44 7.03
N ILE A 441 12.69 -6.97 5.80
CA ILE A 441 11.63 -6.57 4.88
C ILE A 441 11.06 -7.82 4.23
N LEU A 442 9.88 -8.25 4.70
CA LEU A 442 9.20 -9.45 4.20
C LEU A 442 8.69 -9.30 2.78
N GLY A 443 8.30 -8.08 2.40
CA GLY A 443 7.78 -7.77 1.07
C GLY A 443 6.95 -6.50 1.03
N VAL A 444 6.06 -6.44 0.05
CA VAL A 444 5.27 -5.25 -0.29
C VAL A 444 3.79 -5.59 -0.38
N GLN A 445 2.93 -4.65 -0.02
CA GLN A 445 1.49 -4.75 -0.17
C GLN A 445 0.92 -3.49 -0.82
N ALA A 446 -0.04 -3.65 -1.73
CA ALA A 446 -0.93 -2.56 -2.13
C ALA A 446 -2.19 -2.54 -1.27
N ASN A 447 -2.71 -1.34 -1.01
CA ASN A 447 -3.93 -1.13 -0.24
C ASN A 447 -5.02 -0.52 -1.12
N VAL A 448 -6.25 -1.04 -0.97
CA VAL A 448 -7.46 -0.53 -1.62
C VAL A 448 -8.46 -0.18 -0.52
N TRP A 449 -8.45 1.09 -0.10
CA TRP A 449 -9.45 1.66 0.78
C TRP A 449 -10.69 2.02 -0.03
N THR A 450 -11.88 1.81 0.53
CA THR A 450 -13.11 1.77 -0.30
C THR A 450 -14.11 2.87 0.02
N GLU A 451 -13.72 3.94 0.70
CA GLU A 451 -14.60 5.07 1.02
C GLU A 451 -15.34 5.59 -0.22
N TYR A 452 -14.65 5.64 -1.35
CA TYR A 452 -15.16 6.14 -2.62
C TYR A 452 -15.29 5.04 -3.70
N ILE A 453 -15.18 3.77 -3.32
CA ILE A 453 -15.23 2.62 -4.24
C ILE A 453 -16.41 1.70 -3.85
N PRO A 454 -17.66 2.07 -4.20
CA PRO A 454 -18.85 1.34 -3.75
C PRO A 454 -19.12 0.06 -4.56
N GLU A 455 -18.50 -0.12 -5.73
CA GLU A 455 -18.76 -1.22 -6.65
C GLU A 455 -17.47 -1.94 -7.03
N PHE A 456 -17.55 -3.25 -7.23
CA PHE A 456 -16.37 -4.08 -7.56
C PHE A 456 -15.69 -3.69 -8.88
N LYS A 457 -16.46 -3.17 -9.86
CA LYS A 457 -15.89 -2.60 -11.09
C LYS A 457 -14.97 -1.39 -10.82
N GLY A 458 -15.22 -0.66 -9.74
CA GLY A 458 -14.32 0.37 -9.24
C GLY A 458 -13.03 -0.24 -8.67
N VAL A 459 -13.13 -1.33 -7.90
CA VAL A 459 -11.95 -2.05 -7.39
C VAL A 459 -11.07 -2.54 -8.56
N GLU A 460 -11.67 -3.18 -9.58
CA GLU A 460 -10.94 -3.63 -10.77
C GLU A 460 -10.20 -2.44 -11.45
N TYR A 461 -10.90 -1.32 -11.66
CA TYR A 461 -10.32 -0.10 -12.24
C TYR A 461 -9.13 0.41 -11.41
N MET A 462 -9.30 0.53 -10.10
CA MET A 462 -8.29 1.05 -9.21
C MET A 462 -7.07 0.13 -9.10
N VAL A 463 -7.27 -1.17 -9.20
CA VAL A 463 -6.21 -2.17 -9.08
C VAL A 463 -5.43 -2.31 -10.40
N LEU A 464 -6.11 -2.30 -11.56
CA LEU A 464 -5.49 -2.58 -12.86
C LEU A 464 -5.22 -1.30 -13.67
N PRO A 465 -4.07 -1.19 -14.34
CA PRO A 465 -2.94 -2.14 -14.41
C PRO A 465 -1.84 -1.90 -13.36
N ARG A 466 -2.10 -1.17 -12.26
CA ARG A 466 -1.09 -0.93 -11.20
C ARG A 466 -0.62 -2.22 -10.53
N LEU A 467 -1.48 -3.24 -10.46
CA LEU A 467 -1.13 -4.54 -9.90
C LEU A 467 -0.06 -5.27 -10.74
N ASP A 468 -0.07 -5.10 -12.07
CA ASP A 468 1.01 -5.61 -12.93
C ASP A 468 2.36 -5.01 -12.56
N ALA A 469 2.38 -3.68 -12.35
CA ALA A 469 3.58 -2.97 -11.95
C ALA A 469 4.09 -3.42 -10.58
N LEU A 470 3.19 -3.50 -9.59
CA LEU A 470 3.54 -3.96 -8.25
C LEU A 470 4.02 -5.40 -8.26
N SER A 471 3.39 -6.26 -9.06
CA SER A 471 3.80 -7.67 -9.19
C SER A 471 5.23 -7.78 -9.70
N GLU A 472 5.65 -6.95 -10.65
CA GLU A 472 7.03 -6.95 -11.12
C GLU A 472 7.99 -6.42 -10.05
N VAL A 473 7.60 -5.43 -9.25
CA VAL A 473 8.37 -4.96 -8.07
C VAL A 473 8.55 -6.08 -7.04
N GLN A 474 7.50 -6.82 -6.76
CA GLN A 474 7.52 -7.90 -5.76
C GLN A 474 8.24 -9.16 -6.23
N TRP A 475 8.31 -9.36 -7.54
CA TRP A 475 8.82 -10.60 -8.15
C TRP A 475 10.24 -10.48 -8.65
N CYS A 476 10.55 -9.39 -9.38
CA CYS A 476 11.83 -9.23 -10.06
C CYS A 476 12.90 -8.60 -9.18
N SER A 477 14.15 -8.98 -9.40
CA SER A 477 15.27 -8.20 -8.88
C SER A 477 15.40 -6.87 -9.65
N PRO A 478 15.91 -5.78 -9.00
CA PRO A 478 15.98 -4.45 -9.60
C PRO A 478 16.70 -4.39 -10.95
N GLU A 479 17.78 -5.17 -11.11
CA GLU A 479 18.58 -5.25 -12.33
C GLU A 479 17.81 -5.84 -13.53
N ASN A 480 16.69 -6.54 -13.28
CA ASN A 480 15.85 -7.13 -14.31
C ASN A 480 14.62 -6.27 -14.62
N LYS A 481 14.44 -5.13 -13.93
CA LYS A 481 13.35 -4.20 -14.20
C LYS A 481 13.68 -3.33 -15.42
N ASP A 482 12.71 -3.18 -16.33
CA ASP A 482 12.79 -2.35 -17.54
C ASP A 482 11.37 -1.89 -17.89
N PHE A 483 11.11 -0.60 -17.68
CA PHE A 483 9.76 -0.05 -17.83
C PHE A 483 9.26 -0.11 -19.28
N GLU A 484 10.13 0.08 -20.27
CA GLU A 484 9.72 0.01 -21.67
C GLU A 484 9.35 -1.42 -22.11
N ARG A 485 10.08 -2.41 -21.62
CA ARG A 485 9.71 -3.81 -21.81
C ARG A 485 8.40 -4.12 -21.08
N PHE A 486 8.25 -3.69 -19.82
CA PHE A 486 7.04 -3.86 -19.02
C PHE A 486 5.83 -3.26 -19.76
N ARG A 487 5.92 -2.01 -20.21
CA ARG A 487 4.87 -1.33 -20.97
C ARG A 487 4.43 -2.12 -22.20
N LYS A 488 5.38 -2.70 -22.94
CA LYS A 488 5.06 -3.55 -24.10
C LYS A 488 4.33 -4.82 -23.69
N SER A 489 4.67 -5.42 -22.54
CA SER A 489 3.98 -6.62 -22.06
C SER A 489 2.57 -6.33 -21.55
N LEU A 490 2.28 -5.10 -21.09
CA LEU A 490 0.93 -4.69 -20.72
C LEU A 490 -0.09 -4.77 -21.89
N GLU A 491 0.34 -4.61 -23.14
CA GLU A 491 -0.56 -4.79 -24.29
C GLU A 491 -1.14 -6.21 -24.34
N HIS A 492 -0.34 -7.21 -24.01
CA HIS A 492 -0.83 -8.60 -23.88
C HIS A 492 -1.73 -8.77 -22.66
N MET A 493 -1.42 -8.13 -21.55
CA MET A 493 -2.30 -8.17 -20.36
C MET A 493 -3.64 -7.50 -20.65
N ARG A 494 -3.67 -6.40 -21.41
CA ARG A 494 -4.90 -5.75 -21.85
C ARG A 494 -5.80 -6.71 -22.64
N GLU A 495 -5.24 -7.48 -23.58
CA GLU A 495 -6.00 -8.51 -24.32
C GLU A 495 -6.61 -9.55 -23.36
N ILE A 496 -5.89 -9.92 -22.29
CA ILE A 496 -6.40 -10.84 -21.26
C ILE A 496 -7.54 -10.19 -20.48
N TYR A 497 -7.40 -8.91 -20.07
CA TYR A 497 -8.45 -8.18 -19.37
C TYR A 497 -9.72 -8.05 -20.19
N ASP A 498 -9.58 -7.76 -21.48
CA ASP A 498 -10.71 -7.69 -22.41
C ASP A 498 -11.45 -9.03 -22.50
N VAL A 499 -10.72 -10.15 -22.58
CA VAL A 499 -11.32 -11.51 -22.63
C VAL A 499 -11.99 -11.86 -21.30
N LEU A 500 -11.41 -11.49 -20.16
CA LEU A 500 -11.99 -11.70 -18.84
C LEU A 500 -13.16 -10.76 -18.55
N GLY A 501 -13.31 -9.66 -19.30
CA GLY A 501 -14.34 -8.64 -19.07
C GLY A 501 -14.15 -7.87 -17.77
N VAL A 502 -12.90 -7.78 -17.26
CA VAL A 502 -12.55 -6.97 -16.09
C VAL A 502 -12.38 -5.50 -16.47
N ASN A 503 -12.64 -4.60 -15.54
CA ASN A 503 -12.43 -3.17 -15.73
C ASN A 503 -10.97 -2.79 -15.42
N TYR A 504 -10.42 -1.80 -16.12
CA TYR A 504 -9.05 -1.32 -15.89
C TYR A 504 -8.87 0.11 -16.39
N ALA A 505 -7.92 0.83 -15.83
CA ALA A 505 -7.58 2.18 -16.29
C ALA A 505 -6.77 2.15 -17.59
N THR A 506 -7.07 3.07 -18.52
CA THR A 506 -6.50 3.05 -19.87
C THR A 506 -5.33 3.98 -20.09
N HIS A 507 -4.98 4.82 -19.15
CA HIS A 507 -4.04 5.94 -19.28
C HIS A 507 -2.65 5.58 -19.82
N ILE A 508 -2.14 4.39 -19.46
CA ILE A 508 -0.86 3.90 -19.98
C ILE A 508 -0.97 3.42 -21.43
N PHE A 509 -2.15 3.03 -21.88
CA PHE A 509 -2.40 2.47 -23.21
C PHE A 509 -2.74 3.54 -24.23
N ASP A 510 -3.45 4.60 -23.86
CA ASP A 510 -3.90 5.68 -24.75
C ASP A 510 -2.91 6.86 -24.81
N GLY A 511 -1.87 6.83 -23.96
CA GLY A 511 -0.81 7.84 -23.93
C GLY A 511 -1.14 9.07 -23.08
N SER A 512 -2.31 9.14 -22.42
CA SER A 512 -2.67 10.27 -21.55
C SER A 512 -1.72 10.35 -20.35
N MET A 513 -1.29 9.22 -19.79
CA MET A 513 -0.28 9.18 -18.73
C MET A 513 1.03 9.86 -19.15
N ASP A 514 1.51 9.64 -20.39
CA ASP A 514 2.76 10.24 -20.86
C ASP A 514 2.61 11.76 -21.05
N GLU A 515 1.43 12.22 -21.48
CA GLU A 515 1.14 13.65 -21.62
C GLU A 515 1.07 14.35 -20.26
N GLU A 516 0.44 13.71 -19.26
CA GLU A 516 0.34 14.24 -17.90
C GLU A 516 1.70 14.34 -17.21
N GLN A 517 2.60 13.41 -17.54
CA GLN A 517 3.93 13.30 -16.92
C GLN A 517 5.02 14.00 -17.73
N LYS A 518 4.67 14.81 -18.70
CA LYS A 518 5.66 15.68 -19.33
C LYS A 518 6.30 16.56 -18.27
N ALA A 519 7.50 16.15 -17.85
CA ALA A 519 8.26 16.87 -16.84
C ALA A 519 8.41 18.34 -17.24
N LEU A 520 8.19 19.22 -16.27
CA LEU A 520 8.57 20.63 -16.43
C LEU A 520 10.07 20.69 -16.76
N PRO A 521 10.50 21.64 -17.62
CA PRO A 521 11.91 21.73 -17.97
C PRO A 521 12.76 21.84 -16.71
N PRO A 522 13.86 21.05 -16.58
CA PRO A 522 14.70 21.07 -15.40
C PRO A 522 15.32 22.45 -15.19
N VAL A 523 15.44 22.84 -13.94
CA VAL A 523 16.00 24.13 -13.53
C VAL A 523 17.50 24.01 -13.32
N ARG A 524 18.28 24.87 -13.96
CA ARG A 524 19.73 24.95 -13.76
C ARG A 524 20.09 26.02 -12.76
N HIS A 525 20.72 25.64 -11.68
CA HIS A 525 21.22 26.55 -10.64
C HIS A 525 22.49 26.01 -9.97
N LYS A 526 23.10 26.80 -9.06
CA LYS A 526 24.42 26.49 -8.51
C LYS A 526 24.43 25.37 -7.46
N ALA A 527 23.27 25.07 -6.89
CA ALA A 527 23.15 24.06 -5.83
C ALA A 527 22.82 22.66 -6.36
N VAL A 528 22.49 22.49 -7.65
CA VAL A 528 22.18 21.16 -8.20
C VAL A 528 23.30 20.17 -7.91
N GLY A 529 22.91 19.02 -7.31
CA GLY A 529 23.80 17.93 -6.94
C GLY A 529 24.81 18.24 -5.85
N LYS A 530 24.60 19.32 -5.07
CA LYS A 530 25.44 19.66 -3.93
C LYS A 530 25.11 18.81 -2.71
N LYS A 531 26.12 18.59 -1.86
CA LYS A 531 25.90 18.00 -0.55
C LYS A 531 25.07 18.92 0.31
N ALA A 532 24.07 18.37 0.96
CA ALA A 532 23.19 19.11 1.85
C ALA A 532 22.75 18.27 3.04
N VAL A 533 22.32 18.94 4.10
CA VAL A 533 21.76 18.32 5.30
C VAL A 533 20.53 19.12 5.70
N LEU A 534 19.41 18.44 5.92
CA LEU A 534 18.25 19.01 6.61
C LEU A 534 18.49 18.96 8.10
N LEU A 535 18.29 20.11 8.76
CA LEU A 535 18.35 20.24 10.23
C LEU A 535 16.96 20.12 10.86
N SER A 536 15.90 20.28 10.08
CA SER A 536 14.51 20.00 10.46
C SER A 536 14.07 18.63 9.92
N SER A 537 13.00 18.08 10.49
CA SER A 537 12.45 16.78 10.08
C SER A 537 11.24 17.00 9.19
N PRO A 538 11.27 16.57 7.91
CA PRO A 538 10.09 16.51 7.08
C PRO A 538 9.05 15.56 7.66
N HIS A 539 7.79 15.74 7.29
CA HIS A 539 6.73 14.82 7.67
C HIS A 539 7.01 13.40 7.09
N PRO A 540 6.83 12.32 7.87
CA PRO A 540 7.18 10.95 7.43
C PRO A 540 6.58 10.52 6.08
N SER A 541 5.36 10.96 5.78
CA SER A 541 4.70 10.66 4.48
C SER A 541 5.27 11.42 3.30
N TYR A 542 6.03 12.51 3.53
CA TYR A 542 6.49 13.44 2.50
C TYR A 542 7.98 13.77 2.62
N GLN A 543 8.79 12.84 3.12
CA GLN A 543 10.25 13.03 3.26
C GLN A 543 11.04 12.45 2.09
N PHE A 544 10.49 11.46 1.38
CA PHE A 544 11.08 10.77 0.22
C PHE A 544 12.60 10.50 0.39
N HIS A 545 13.45 11.04 -0.48
CA HIS A 545 14.92 10.97 -0.39
C HIS A 545 15.52 12.31 0.03
N ALA A 546 14.80 13.08 0.84
CA ALA A 546 15.30 14.37 1.33
C ALA A 546 16.71 14.23 1.93
N PRO A 547 17.62 15.19 1.69
CA PRO A 547 17.41 16.46 1.00
C PRO A 547 17.69 16.44 -0.52
N LEU A 548 17.79 15.29 -1.17
CA LEU A 548 18.25 15.18 -2.56
C LEU A 548 17.29 15.85 -3.54
N GLU A 549 15.98 15.69 -3.34
CA GLU A 549 14.94 16.29 -4.19
C GLU A 549 14.98 17.83 -4.15
N LEU A 550 15.38 18.43 -3.03
CA LEU A 550 15.47 19.87 -2.92
C LEU A 550 16.60 20.49 -3.77
N LEU A 551 17.47 19.66 -4.38
CA LEU A 551 18.68 20.10 -5.11
C LEU A 551 18.95 19.25 -6.38
N ASP A 552 17.96 18.59 -6.95
CA ASP A 552 18.16 17.72 -8.11
C ASP A 552 17.90 18.44 -9.46
N GLY A 553 17.38 19.65 -9.40
CA GLY A 553 17.05 20.47 -10.57
C GLY A 553 15.75 20.07 -11.25
N LYS A 554 14.98 19.15 -10.70
CA LYS A 554 13.64 18.82 -11.17
C LYS A 554 12.63 19.77 -10.56
N ARG A 555 11.45 19.81 -11.12
CA ARG A 555 10.35 20.63 -10.59
C ARG A 555 9.16 19.75 -10.29
N GLY A 556 8.60 19.97 -9.13
CA GLY A 556 7.37 19.34 -8.72
C GLY A 556 6.20 19.74 -9.60
N ASP A 557 5.19 18.92 -9.60
CA ASP A 557 3.96 19.18 -10.32
C ASP A 557 2.85 19.78 -9.42
N LYS A 558 1.63 19.87 -9.91
CA LYS A 558 0.52 20.49 -9.17
C LYS A 558 -0.02 19.64 -8.03
N THR A 559 0.45 18.41 -7.86
CA THR A 559 -0.02 17.52 -6.79
C THR A 559 1.12 17.17 -5.82
N PHE A 560 0.89 17.39 -4.54
CA PHE A 560 1.86 17.08 -3.48
C PHE A 560 2.14 15.57 -3.36
N ALA A 561 1.23 14.73 -3.80
CA ALA A 561 1.37 13.28 -3.76
C ALA A 561 2.26 12.70 -4.87
N SER A 562 2.80 13.53 -5.77
CA SER A 562 3.69 13.06 -6.86
C SER A 562 5.03 12.51 -6.37
N GLY A 563 5.47 12.91 -5.16
CA GLY A 563 6.76 12.55 -4.58
C GLY A 563 7.93 13.44 -4.98
N ASP A 564 7.62 14.54 -5.68
CA ASP A 564 8.59 15.55 -6.04
C ASP A 564 8.64 16.70 -5.00
N TRP A 565 7.83 16.58 -3.94
CA TRP A 565 7.66 17.59 -2.90
C TRP A 565 8.09 17.08 -1.54
N ILE A 566 8.90 17.85 -0.81
CA ILE A 566 9.19 17.60 0.59
C ILE A 566 8.25 18.43 1.47
N GLY A 567 7.48 17.76 2.34
CA GLY A 567 6.46 18.39 3.20
C GLY A 567 6.91 18.56 4.65
N PHE A 568 6.68 19.75 5.22
CA PHE A 568 6.98 20.10 6.60
C PHE A 568 5.71 20.52 7.32
N GLU A 569 5.27 19.79 8.34
CA GLU A 569 4.06 20.07 9.11
C GLU A 569 4.38 20.86 10.39
N GLY A 570 4.05 22.15 10.40
CA GLY A 570 4.31 23.02 11.55
C GLY A 570 5.79 23.15 11.91
N GLU A 571 6.68 22.70 11.04
CA GLU A 571 8.14 22.80 11.14
C GLU A 571 8.67 23.63 9.98
N PRO A 572 9.72 24.43 10.16
CA PRO A 572 10.35 25.17 9.07
C PRO A 572 11.20 24.24 8.18
N LEU A 573 11.35 24.57 6.91
CA LEU A 573 12.52 24.13 6.14
C LEU A 573 13.78 24.71 6.80
N ASP A 574 14.76 23.87 7.11
CA ASP A 574 16.08 24.27 7.61
C ASP A 574 17.15 23.44 6.88
N LEU A 575 17.67 23.97 5.76
CA LEU A 575 18.57 23.28 4.85
C LEU A 575 19.96 23.93 4.84
N VAL A 576 21.00 23.12 5.05
CA VAL A 576 22.40 23.52 4.94
C VAL A 576 23.02 22.89 3.70
N ILE A 577 23.64 23.70 2.84
CA ILE A 577 24.22 23.29 1.55
C ILE A 577 25.71 23.60 1.54
N GLU A 578 26.57 22.60 1.24
CA GLU A 578 28.01 22.81 0.96
C GLU A 578 28.17 23.40 -0.45
N LEU A 579 28.07 24.73 -0.58
CA LEU A 579 27.92 25.38 -1.86
C LEU A 579 29.25 25.70 -2.57
N LYS A 580 30.21 26.32 -1.88
CA LYS A 580 31.54 26.77 -2.41
C LYS A 580 31.46 27.63 -3.68
N LYS A 581 30.44 28.48 -3.78
CA LYS A 581 30.15 29.34 -4.93
C LYS A 581 29.65 30.72 -4.46
N SER A 582 29.56 31.68 -5.40
CA SER A 582 28.94 32.98 -5.14
C SER A 582 27.43 32.91 -5.29
N VAL A 583 26.72 33.59 -4.39
CA VAL A 583 25.25 33.70 -4.33
C VAL A 583 24.84 35.12 -4.63
N LYS A 584 23.82 35.32 -5.47
CA LYS A 584 23.16 36.61 -5.73
C LYS A 584 21.68 36.55 -5.33
N SER A 585 21.05 35.40 -5.50
CA SER A 585 19.67 35.15 -5.05
C SER A 585 19.48 33.69 -4.69
N VAL A 586 18.56 33.47 -3.78
CA VAL A 586 18.04 32.14 -3.44
C VAL A 586 16.53 32.18 -3.61
N SER A 587 15.98 31.18 -4.27
CA SER A 587 14.52 31.00 -4.38
C SER A 587 14.15 29.58 -4.06
N ILE A 588 12.92 29.41 -3.55
CA ILE A 588 12.28 28.11 -3.34
C ILE A 588 11.02 28.06 -4.20
N GLU A 589 10.72 26.90 -4.79
CA GLU A 589 9.40 26.65 -5.34
C GLU A 589 8.55 25.94 -4.30
N CYS A 590 7.31 26.39 -4.10
CA CYS A 590 6.39 25.90 -3.13
C CYS A 590 5.04 25.61 -3.76
N LEU A 591 4.40 24.54 -3.33
CA LEU A 591 3.01 24.26 -3.64
C LEU A 591 2.11 24.98 -2.63
N SER A 592 0.97 25.48 -3.11
CA SER A 592 -0.16 25.88 -2.28
C SER A 592 -1.37 25.05 -2.71
N ASP A 593 -1.98 24.38 -1.74
CA ASP A 593 -3.22 23.64 -1.87
C ASP A 593 -3.95 23.73 -0.53
N LYS A 594 -4.73 24.80 -0.39
CA LYS A 594 -5.35 25.13 0.90
C LYS A 594 -6.34 24.06 1.35
N GLY A 595 -7.01 23.40 0.42
CA GLY A 595 -7.91 22.29 0.73
C GLY A 595 -7.20 21.16 1.47
N ASP A 596 -5.95 20.91 1.14
CA ASP A 596 -5.07 19.88 1.74
C ASP A 596 -4.10 20.46 2.79
N TYR A 597 -4.44 21.60 3.42
CA TYR A 597 -3.70 22.21 4.51
C TYR A 597 -2.31 22.76 4.10
N ILE A 598 -2.02 22.88 2.80
CA ILE A 598 -0.74 23.30 2.24
C ILE A 598 -0.76 24.79 1.94
N PHE A 599 0.14 25.54 2.58
CA PHE A 599 0.20 26.99 2.50
C PHE A 599 1.58 27.48 2.05
N ALA A 600 1.58 28.60 1.33
CA ALA A 600 2.80 29.29 0.91
C ALA A 600 3.64 29.74 2.13
N PRO A 601 4.97 29.90 1.95
CA PRO A 601 5.81 30.41 3.00
C PRO A 601 5.46 31.87 3.33
N VAL A 602 5.55 32.20 4.64
CA VAL A 602 5.38 33.58 5.13
C VAL A 602 6.72 34.29 5.32
N TRP A 603 7.83 33.56 5.27
CA TRP A 603 9.18 34.13 5.20
C TRP A 603 10.18 33.16 4.58
N LEU A 604 11.26 33.72 4.04
CA LEU A 604 12.43 32.99 3.55
C LEU A 604 13.70 33.72 4.02
N LYS A 605 14.61 32.99 4.65
CA LYS A 605 15.85 33.52 5.23
C LYS A 605 17.06 32.78 4.63
N VAL A 606 18.12 33.56 4.40
CA VAL A 606 19.37 33.06 3.82
C VAL A 606 20.54 33.50 4.72
N SER A 607 21.36 32.54 5.13
CA SER A 607 22.56 32.77 5.94
C SER A 607 23.76 32.04 5.29
N VAL A 608 24.98 32.54 5.57
CA VAL A 608 26.22 31.94 5.06
C VAL A 608 27.20 31.64 6.17
N SER A 609 28.09 30.69 5.92
CA SER A 609 29.18 30.33 6.81
C SER A 609 30.43 29.99 6.01
N ASP A 610 31.60 30.23 6.62
CA ASP A 610 32.89 29.80 6.11
C ASP A 610 33.33 28.45 6.69
N ASP A 611 32.90 28.13 7.91
CA ASP A 611 33.28 26.94 8.67
C ASP A 611 32.19 25.83 8.75
N GLY A 612 30.94 26.19 8.40
CA GLY A 612 29.78 25.29 8.52
C GLY A 612 29.15 25.23 9.91
N GLU A 613 29.70 26.00 10.89
CA GLU A 613 29.20 26.01 12.27
C GLU A 613 28.62 27.40 12.65
N HIS A 614 29.25 28.48 12.23
CA HIS A 614 28.85 29.84 12.55
C HIS A 614 28.22 30.52 11.33
N TYR A 615 26.93 30.79 11.39
CA TYR A 615 26.15 31.37 10.29
C TYR A 615 25.87 32.85 10.53
N THR A 616 26.06 33.63 9.48
CA THR A 616 25.68 35.05 9.43
C THR A 616 24.52 35.23 8.49
N GLU A 617 23.43 35.77 8.98
CA GLU A 617 22.27 36.13 8.15
C GLU A 617 22.65 37.18 7.11
N LEU A 618 22.33 36.95 5.86
CA LEU A 618 22.54 37.88 4.76
C LEU A 618 21.28 38.66 4.41
N ALA A 619 20.15 37.96 4.39
CA ALA A 619 18.88 38.57 4.07
C ALA A 619 17.71 37.66 4.51
N ARG A 620 16.59 38.33 4.79
CA ARG A 620 15.30 37.72 5.08
C ARG A 620 14.22 38.49 4.32
N GLU A 621 13.27 37.75 3.72
CA GLU A 621 12.11 38.33 3.05
C GLU A 621 10.86 37.81 3.74
N GLU A 622 9.90 38.71 3.97
CA GLU A 622 8.59 38.36 4.57
C GLU A 622 7.52 38.42 3.47
N PHE A 623 6.62 37.45 3.49
CA PHE A 623 5.53 37.34 2.54
C PHE A 623 4.18 37.43 3.26
N ALA A 624 3.18 37.98 2.60
CA ALA A 624 1.84 38.03 3.15
C ALA A 624 1.27 36.62 3.26
N PRO A 625 0.63 36.27 4.40
CA PRO A 625 -0.11 35.00 4.49
C PRO A 625 -1.22 34.92 3.45
N GLU A 626 -1.49 33.74 2.96
CA GLU A 626 -2.56 33.49 2.00
C GLU A 626 -3.95 33.69 2.61
N GLY A 627 -4.84 34.25 1.81
CA GLY A 627 -6.26 34.38 2.08
C GLY A 627 -7.10 33.32 1.35
N PRO A 628 -8.42 33.26 1.62
CA PRO A 628 -9.32 32.29 1.01
C PRO A 628 -9.46 32.44 -0.51
N GLU A 629 -9.24 33.64 -1.05
CA GLU A 629 -9.41 33.96 -2.47
C GLU A 629 -8.10 33.84 -3.27
N ASP A 630 -6.97 33.56 -2.62
CA ASP A 630 -5.70 33.37 -3.31
C ASP A 630 -5.73 32.03 -4.08
N ALA A 631 -5.20 32.03 -5.31
CA ALA A 631 -5.18 30.84 -6.13
C ALA A 631 -4.18 29.81 -5.61
N ASP A 632 -4.58 28.54 -5.58
CA ASP A 632 -3.68 27.42 -5.36
C ASP A 632 -2.74 27.19 -6.53
N GLY A 633 -1.65 26.47 -6.32
CA GLY A 633 -0.68 26.08 -7.33
C GLY A 633 0.77 26.37 -6.96
N ILE A 634 1.65 26.14 -7.92
CA ILE A 634 3.10 26.26 -7.73
C ILE A 634 3.51 27.72 -7.82
N ARG A 635 4.27 28.19 -6.84
CA ARG A 635 4.79 29.56 -6.77
C ARG A 635 6.25 29.58 -6.32
N SER A 636 6.99 30.59 -6.81
CA SER A 636 8.40 30.80 -6.45
C SER A 636 8.53 31.96 -5.49
N PHE A 637 9.24 31.77 -4.38
CA PHE A 637 9.55 32.76 -3.38
C PHE A 637 11.05 33.01 -3.35
N SER A 638 11.52 34.25 -3.30
CA SER A 638 12.93 34.54 -3.47
C SER A 638 13.44 35.64 -2.55
N VAL A 639 14.71 35.47 -2.14
CA VAL A 639 15.53 36.50 -1.52
C VAL A 639 16.63 36.91 -2.48
N THR A 640 16.79 38.22 -2.72
CA THR A 640 17.86 38.77 -3.58
C THR A 640 18.81 39.62 -2.71
N LEU A 641 20.10 39.31 -2.80
CA LEU A 641 21.13 40.04 -2.07
C LEU A 641 21.54 41.32 -2.84
N ASP A 642 21.92 42.37 -2.13
CA ASP A 642 22.41 43.64 -2.71
C ASP A 642 23.65 43.39 -3.57
N GLU A 643 24.57 42.58 -3.09
CA GLU A 643 25.80 42.18 -3.76
C GLU A 643 25.97 40.69 -3.86
N ARG A 644 26.88 40.22 -4.73
CA ARG A 644 27.24 38.79 -4.80
C ARG A 644 28.15 38.45 -3.61
N VAL A 645 27.73 37.50 -2.80
CA VAL A 645 28.48 36.97 -1.66
C VAL A 645 29.03 35.60 -1.95
N ARG A 646 30.30 35.34 -1.68
CA ARG A 646 30.87 33.99 -1.75
C ARG A 646 30.52 33.23 -0.49
N ALA A 647 29.95 32.06 -0.64
CA ALA A 647 29.57 31.18 0.45
C ALA A 647 30.26 29.82 0.31
N ASN A 648 30.93 29.37 1.38
CA ASN A 648 31.35 27.97 1.48
C ASN A 648 30.17 27.11 1.88
N TRP A 649 29.40 27.56 2.86
CA TRP A 649 28.16 26.96 3.31
C TRP A 649 27.02 27.97 3.20
N LEU A 650 25.88 27.50 2.70
CA LEU A 650 24.64 28.27 2.60
C LEU A 650 23.58 27.59 3.44
N LYS A 651 22.93 28.36 4.31
CA LYS A 651 21.77 27.92 5.09
C LYS A 651 20.53 28.61 4.54
N VAL A 652 19.50 27.83 4.24
CA VAL A 652 18.21 28.31 3.72
C VAL A 652 17.12 27.84 4.69
N GLU A 653 16.38 28.81 5.21
CA GLU A 653 15.31 28.59 6.17
C GLU A 653 14.02 29.24 5.64
N ALA A 654 12.88 28.52 5.71
CA ALA A 654 11.58 29.04 5.33
C ALA A 654 10.47 28.41 6.18
N ALA A 655 9.41 29.15 6.47
CA ALA A 655 8.24 28.59 7.13
C ALA A 655 6.95 29.18 6.59
N THR A 656 5.89 28.41 6.69
CA THR A 656 4.51 28.83 6.46
C THR A 656 3.86 29.33 7.78
N ILE A 657 2.55 29.51 7.79
CA ILE A 657 1.78 29.85 8.99
C ILE A 657 1.80 28.68 9.98
N ASP A 658 1.85 28.98 11.30
CA ASP A 658 1.89 27.94 12.33
C ASP A 658 0.58 27.13 12.43
N ARG A 659 -0.55 27.81 12.23
CA ARG A 659 -1.90 27.26 12.38
C ARG A 659 -2.80 27.74 11.29
N LEU A 660 -3.69 26.86 10.85
CA LEU A 660 -4.71 27.18 9.85
C LEU A 660 -5.63 28.32 10.34
N PRO A 661 -5.93 29.31 9.48
CA PRO A 661 -6.70 30.49 9.86
C PRO A 661 -8.17 30.16 10.12
N GLN A 662 -8.88 31.08 10.80
CA GLN A 662 -10.27 30.88 11.20
C GLN A 662 -11.27 30.66 10.06
N TRP A 663 -10.94 31.09 8.86
CA TRP A 663 -11.77 30.87 7.67
C TRP A 663 -11.62 29.47 7.07
N HIS A 664 -10.58 28.73 7.46
CA HIS A 664 -10.30 27.41 6.95
C HIS A 664 -11.13 26.34 7.68
N PRO A 665 -11.70 25.32 7.00
CA PRO A 665 -12.46 24.24 7.65
C PRO A 665 -11.70 23.54 8.79
N GLY A 666 -10.39 23.36 8.63
CA GLY A 666 -9.47 22.79 9.64
C GLY A 666 -8.85 23.83 10.60
N ALA A 667 -9.54 24.97 10.87
CA ALA A 667 -8.98 26.06 11.66
C ALA A 667 -8.33 25.59 12.98
N GLY A 668 -7.09 26.04 13.21
CA GLY A 668 -6.32 25.68 14.40
C GLY A 668 -5.43 24.44 14.25
N ALA A 669 -5.60 23.62 13.23
CA ALA A 669 -4.65 22.55 12.88
C ALA A 669 -3.31 23.15 12.41
N LYS A 670 -2.26 22.34 12.34
CA LYS A 670 -0.98 22.76 11.76
C LYS A 670 -1.10 22.89 10.24
N ALA A 671 -0.33 23.81 9.68
CA ALA A 671 -0.21 23.97 8.24
C ALA A 671 1.02 23.22 7.70
N PHE A 672 0.96 22.80 6.46
CA PHE A 672 2.09 22.23 5.73
C PHE A 672 2.79 23.29 4.87
N LEU A 673 4.12 23.20 4.81
CA LEU A 673 4.96 23.81 3.79
C LEU A 673 5.50 22.73 2.87
N PHE A 674 5.20 22.79 1.57
CA PHE A 674 5.74 21.87 0.55
C PHE A 674 6.75 22.60 -0.34
N VAL A 675 7.95 22.05 -0.43
CA VAL A 675 9.06 22.60 -1.23
C VAL A 675 9.61 21.50 -2.15
N ASP A 676 9.81 21.82 -3.45
CA ASP A 676 10.43 20.90 -4.41
C ASP A 676 11.91 21.23 -4.65
N GLU A 677 12.24 22.48 -4.87
CA GLU A 677 13.58 22.87 -5.30
C GLU A 677 14.07 24.14 -4.60
N VAL A 678 15.33 24.14 -4.15
CA VAL A 678 16.03 25.27 -3.57
C VAL A 678 17.06 25.79 -4.58
N MET A 679 16.69 26.82 -5.32
CA MET A 679 17.47 27.38 -6.43
C MET A 679 18.43 28.45 -5.97
N VAL A 680 19.73 28.30 -6.28
CA VAL A 680 20.80 29.28 -5.97
C VAL A 680 21.37 29.85 -7.27
N ARG A 681 21.36 31.18 -7.39
CA ARG A 681 21.83 31.89 -8.58
C ARG A 681 22.99 32.89 -8.31
#